data_443d603bf1120a5d72dd58a4572dbe59
#
_entry.id   443d603bf1120a5d72dd58a4572dbe59
#
_cell.length_a   1.000
_cell.length_b   1.000
_cell.length_c   1.000
_cell.angle_alpha   90.00
_cell.angle_beta   90.00
_cell.angle_gamma   90.00
#
_symmetry.space_group_name_H-M   'P 1'
#
loop_
_entity.id
_entity.type
_entity.pdbx_description
1 polymer ?
#
loop_
_entity_poly.entity_id
_entity_poly.type
_entity_poly.pdbx_seq_one_letter_code
_entity_poly.pdbx_strand_id
1 'polypeptide(L)'
;MNETQRRTGVGRLLAACVLGMALVAQGPAGAQGPGTQRGEWHFLGGDAWNTRYLPASQIDASNFNSLEVAWQWNGQSFGEAGPGLMRSTPSYVDGVLYTVAGERRTVVAIDPTTGATIWTFREPDTARWAYSMRASYGKGVSYSVVNGRPVIFMITPARFLYALDARTGRPLENWGGGVDLPGFSQTGVVDVLEDQARDWGPWASLKKPWDPNQGIPLELGYATASSPPIVVNDTVIVGTSHEQGYNQTRKENIPGDIVAYDAPTGKMKWKFHVVPREGEFGHETWETGTYHEGNIGSWAPMSADPELGLVYIPTKGGVLDYYGGFRPGDNLFGNSIIALDVKTGERRWHYQMVRHDVWNYDTPTAPVLMDVTIDGQRVPVIAQPSKQSFLYVLDRRTGEPIWPVEERPVPQSKVPGEKLSATQPFPTWPLPYDLQGRSEDHLIDYTPEIRQRALEQALKGNHFAPLFNPPTHRGNAEGAGPARICGGGSGGSNITGPPAADPVNGVIYVSSFSGCTYVMLVPGSEVDHPKAAGTTVVDWARGPGGRPSGPPDNIDGLSIWKGPAGRITAIDLNTGKHLWVTPNGDAPQEMQDRIRNHPLLQGVDGVMTNPGRGGQPSMMVTETLVIATGMGADDEPYVFAIDKRTGKRVGQVRIPALSMYGMSGFVHNGQQHIMIQQPFGLVALRLPQKAESGALQE
;
A
#
# COMPACT_ATOMS: atom_id res chain seq x y z
N MET A 1 79.95 -17.58 -21.41
CA MET A 1 80.74 -18.39 -20.45
C MET A 1 79.72 -18.80 -19.39
N ASN A 2 79.20 -20.00 -19.58
CA ASN A 2 79.40 -21.22 -18.74
C ASN A 2 78.74 -21.04 -17.38
N GLU A 3 78.03 -21.91 -16.85
CA GLU A 3 77.68 -23.35 -16.93
C GLU A 3 76.75 -23.62 -15.73
N THR A 4 75.75 -24.30 -15.85
CA THR A 4 75.43 -25.74 -15.72
C THR A 4 75.06 -26.24 -14.32
N GLN A 5 73.90 -26.89 -14.25
CA GLN A 5 73.57 -28.16 -13.54
C GLN A 5 73.20 -28.04 -12.04
N ARG A 6 72.33 -28.77 -11.43
CA ARG A 6 71.48 -29.98 -11.68
C ARG A 6 70.56 -30.22 -10.47
N ARG A 7 69.37 -30.70 -10.76
CA ARG A 7 68.58 -31.74 -10.04
C ARG A 7 68.45 -31.71 -8.50
N THR A 8 67.18 -31.73 -8.01
CA THR A 8 66.44 -32.97 -7.70
C THR A 8 65.03 -32.62 -7.27
N GLY A 9 64.02 -33.43 -7.71
CA GLY A 9 62.64 -33.26 -7.44
C GLY A 9 62.19 -33.84 -6.10
N VAL A 10 61.11 -33.28 -5.58
CA VAL A 10 60.15 -33.97 -4.68
C VAL A 10 58.76 -33.53 -5.10
N GLY A 11 57.98 -34.50 -5.53
CA GLY A 11 56.57 -34.31 -5.87
C GLY A 11 55.75 -34.06 -4.63
N ARG A 12 54.86 -33.06 -4.72
CA ARG A 12 53.70 -32.90 -3.83
C ARG A 12 52.46 -32.86 -4.67
N LEU A 13 51.59 -33.87 -4.50
CA LEU A 13 50.21 -33.90 -4.93
C LEU A 13 49.49 -32.72 -4.28
N LEU A 14 49.01 -31.80 -5.10
CA LEU A 14 48.00 -30.85 -4.70
C LEU A 14 46.64 -31.44 -5.09
N ALA A 15 45.84 -31.83 -4.10
CA ALA A 15 44.44 -32.17 -4.25
C ALA A 15 43.70 -30.87 -4.54
N ALA A 16 43.15 -30.73 -5.76
CA ALA A 16 42.27 -29.65 -6.14
C ALA A 16 40.89 -29.93 -5.54
N CYS A 17 40.56 -29.22 -4.46
CA CYS A 17 39.12 -29.05 -4.06
C CYS A 17 38.43 -28.18 -5.09
N VAL A 18 37.64 -28.81 -5.94
CA VAL A 18 36.66 -28.10 -6.80
C VAL A 18 35.49 -27.68 -5.90
N LEU A 19 35.54 -26.44 -5.39
CA LEU A 19 34.33 -25.78 -4.89
C LEU A 19 33.42 -25.51 -6.11
N GLY A 20 32.35 -26.25 -6.21
CA GLY A 20 31.25 -25.94 -7.12
C GLY A 20 30.56 -24.66 -6.69
N MET A 21 30.99 -23.52 -7.21
CA MET A 21 30.21 -22.32 -7.19
C MET A 21 29.02 -22.56 -8.15
N ALA A 22 27.83 -22.75 -7.60
CA ALA A 22 26.60 -22.62 -8.37
C ALA A 22 26.57 -21.19 -8.91
N LEU A 23 26.76 -21.04 -10.22
CA LEU A 23 26.44 -19.80 -10.91
C LEU A 23 24.93 -19.58 -10.76
N VAL A 24 24.53 -18.73 -9.81
CA VAL A 24 23.23 -18.09 -9.86
C VAL A 24 23.28 -17.20 -11.11
N ALA A 25 22.49 -17.57 -12.13
CA ALA A 25 22.32 -16.74 -13.31
C ALA A 25 21.79 -15.37 -12.81
N GLN A 26 22.67 -14.37 -12.79
CA GLN A 26 22.26 -12.99 -12.58
C GLN A 26 21.43 -12.61 -13.81
N GLY A 27 20.13 -12.37 -13.60
CA GLY A 27 19.31 -11.68 -14.59
C GLY A 27 19.97 -10.35 -15.01
N PRO A 28 19.54 -9.73 -16.10
CA PRO A 28 20.18 -8.52 -16.61
C PRO A 28 20.25 -7.48 -15.47
N ALA A 29 21.46 -7.10 -15.11
CA ALA A 29 21.73 -6.08 -14.10
C ALA A 29 21.02 -4.78 -14.53
N GLY A 30 20.03 -4.33 -13.72
CA GLY A 30 19.28 -3.09 -13.92
C GLY A 30 17.78 -3.22 -14.15
N ALA A 31 17.20 -4.44 -14.13
CA ALA A 31 15.75 -4.61 -14.28
C ALA A 31 14.95 -4.41 -12.98
N GLN A 32 15.59 -4.39 -11.83
CA GLN A 32 14.95 -4.35 -10.50
C GLN A 32 15.70 -3.42 -9.56
N GLY A 33 14.97 -2.74 -8.67
CA GLY A 33 15.55 -1.94 -7.59
C GLY A 33 16.34 -2.77 -6.58
N PRO A 34 17.22 -2.15 -5.79
CA PRO A 34 17.97 -2.86 -4.77
C PRO A 34 17.07 -3.38 -3.64
N GLY A 35 17.31 -4.60 -3.16
CA GLY A 35 16.63 -5.12 -1.94
C GLY A 35 16.23 -6.59 -1.97
N THR A 36 16.10 -7.24 -3.13
CA THR A 36 15.74 -8.67 -3.21
C THR A 36 16.83 -9.55 -3.82
N GLN A 37 17.98 -8.98 -4.08
CA GLN A 37 19.17 -9.71 -4.49
C GLN A 37 19.55 -10.72 -3.41
N ARG A 38 20.08 -11.86 -3.79
CA ARG A 38 20.41 -12.97 -2.88
C ARG A 38 19.22 -13.62 -2.18
N GLY A 39 17.99 -13.40 -2.68
CA GLY A 39 16.77 -13.95 -2.07
C GLY A 39 16.34 -13.24 -0.79
N GLU A 40 16.72 -11.98 -0.63
CA GLU A 40 16.34 -11.14 0.50
C GLU A 40 15.06 -10.32 0.22
N TRP A 41 14.55 -9.61 1.25
CA TRP A 41 13.37 -8.76 1.19
C TRP A 41 13.58 -7.54 2.10
N HIS A 42 14.28 -6.53 1.62
CA HIS A 42 14.76 -5.41 2.44
C HIS A 42 13.68 -4.36 2.73
N PHE A 43 12.84 -4.05 1.74
CA PHE A 43 11.82 -3.02 1.82
C PHE A 43 10.43 -3.63 2.00
N LEU A 44 9.44 -2.79 2.32
CA LEU A 44 8.05 -3.25 2.46
C LEU A 44 7.55 -3.98 1.21
N GLY A 45 7.93 -3.53 0.04
CA GLY A 45 7.64 -4.15 -1.26
C GLY A 45 8.79 -5.00 -1.81
N GLY A 46 9.68 -5.50 -0.98
CA GLY A 46 10.84 -6.31 -1.36
C GLY A 46 12.05 -5.46 -1.70
N ASP A 47 11.93 -4.59 -2.67
CA ASP A 47 12.95 -3.68 -3.13
C ASP A 47 12.53 -2.21 -3.00
N ALA A 48 13.47 -1.29 -3.25
CA ALA A 48 13.22 0.15 -3.21
C ALA A 48 12.21 0.62 -4.29
N TRP A 49 11.99 -0.17 -5.33
CA TRP A 49 11.06 0.07 -6.42
C TRP A 49 9.64 -0.47 -6.14
N ASN A 50 9.43 -1.15 -5.01
CA ASN A 50 8.17 -1.79 -4.60
C ASN A 50 7.61 -2.80 -5.60
N THR A 51 8.48 -3.56 -6.26
CA THR A 51 8.05 -4.53 -7.29
C THR A 51 7.36 -5.76 -6.70
N ARG A 52 7.60 -6.08 -5.43
CA ARG A 52 7.15 -7.32 -4.79
C ARG A 52 7.61 -8.58 -5.55
N TYR A 53 8.75 -8.46 -6.19
CA TYR A 53 9.36 -9.52 -6.99
C TYR A 53 10.49 -10.19 -6.22
N LEU A 54 10.41 -11.50 -6.06
CA LEU A 54 11.48 -12.34 -5.56
C LEU A 54 12.10 -13.11 -6.73
N PRO A 55 13.39 -12.89 -7.08
CA PRO A 55 14.06 -13.64 -8.14
C PRO A 55 14.39 -15.06 -7.67
N ALA A 56 13.38 -15.90 -7.57
CA ALA A 56 13.47 -17.30 -7.17
C ALA A 56 12.44 -18.15 -7.89
N SER A 57 12.81 -19.40 -8.21
CA SER A 57 12.02 -20.35 -9.01
C SER A 57 11.95 -21.75 -8.40
N GLN A 58 12.41 -21.92 -7.16
CA GLN A 58 12.33 -23.23 -6.49
C GLN A 58 10.88 -23.68 -6.28
N ILE A 59 10.00 -22.73 -5.98
CA ILE A 59 8.55 -22.95 -5.90
C ILE A 59 7.96 -22.58 -7.24
N ASP A 60 7.34 -23.56 -7.92
CA ASP A 60 6.76 -23.42 -9.24
C ASP A 60 5.41 -24.16 -9.35
N ALA A 61 4.79 -24.16 -10.54
CA ALA A 61 3.51 -24.79 -10.80
C ALA A 61 3.49 -26.30 -10.53
N SER A 62 4.63 -26.98 -10.63
CA SER A 62 4.72 -28.43 -10.47
C SER A 62 4.71 -28.89 -9.01
N ASN A 63 5.15 -28.02 -8.10
CA ASN A 63 5.35 -28.35 -6.69
C ASN A 63 4.56 -27.48 -5.70
N PHE A 64 3.87 -26.45 -6.16
CA PHE A 64 3.15 -25.50 -5.30
C PHE A 64 2.17 -26.17 -4.35
N ASN A 65 1.44 -27.18 -4.80
CA ASN A 65 0.45 -27.90 -3.99
C ASN A 65 1.06 -28.75 -2.87
N SER A 66 2.38 -28.94 -2.89
CA SER A 66 3.10 -29.68 -1.84
C SER A 66 3.67 -28.76 -0.75
N LEU A 67 3.44 -27.46 -0.84
CA LEU A 67 3.87 -26.53 0.21
C LEU A 67 3.24 -26.90 1.57
N GLU A 68 4.05 -26.82 2.61
CA GLU A 68 3.66 -27.04 3.99
C GLU A 68 3.91 -25.82 4.86
N VAL A 69 3.19 -25.72 5.97
CA VAL A 69 3.47 -24.73 7.01
C VAL A 69 4.77 -25.12 7.71
N ALA A 70 5.82 -24.34 7.50
CA ALA A 70 7.11 -24.53 8.17
C ALA A 70 7.00 -24.21 9.66
N TRP A 71 6.37 -23.09 9.96
CA TRP A 71 6.09 -22.62 11.32
C TRP A 71 5.04 -21.50 11.30
N GLN A 72 4.48 -21.24 12.48
CA GLN A 72 3.58 -20.12 12.75
C GLN A 72 4.14 -19.31 13.92
N TRP A 73 4.04 -17.98 13.80
CA TRP A 73 4.40 -17.07 14.88
C TRP A 73 3.18 -16.26 15.31
N ASN A 74 2.94 -16.20 16.63
CA ASN A 74 1.80 -15.51 17.20
C ASN A 74 2.22 -14.15 17.80
N GLY A 75 1.68 -13.06 17.27
CA GLY A 75 1.93 -11.70 17.73
C GLY A 75 1.02 -11.21 18.86
N GLN A 76 0.03 -11.98 19.31
CA GLN A 76 -0.90 -11.59 20.38
C GLN A 76 -0.20 -11.37 21.73
N SER A 77 0.93 -12.01 21.95
CA SER A 77 1.76 -11.82 23.15
C SER A 77 2.24 -10.38 23.38
N PHE A 78 2.14 -9.53 22.34
CA PHE A 78 2.57 -8.13 22.38
C PHE A 78 1.40 -7.13 22.57
N GLY A 79 0.28 -7.58 23.10
CA GLY A 79 -0.94 -6.82 23.30
C GLY A 79 -1.97 -7.02 22.21
N GLU A 80 -3.23 -6.80 22.54
CA GLU A 80 -4.34 -6.93 21.61
C GLU A 80 -4.27 -5.82 20.55
N ALA A 81 -3.72 -6.14 19.39
CA ALA A 81 -4.15 -5.42 18.20
C ALA A 81 -5.62 -5.79 18.00
N GLY A 82 -6.52 -4.81 17.95
CA GLY A 82 -7.91 -5.08 17.61
C GLY A 82 -8.00 -5.92 16.32
N PRO A 83 -9.07 -6.68 16.10
CA PRO A 83 -9.18 -7.60 14.98
C PRO A 83 -8.77 -6.96 13.66
N GLY A 84 -7.85 -7.57 12.95
CA GLY A 84 -7.38 -7.12 11.63
C GLY A 84 -6.44 -5.92 11.63
N LEU A 85 -5.83 -5.56 12.74
CA LEU A 85 -4.93 -4.40 12.80
C LEU A 85 -3.44 -4.71 12.62
N MET A 86 -2.99 -5.96 12.69
CA MET A 86 -1.64 -6.29 12.26
C MET A 86 -1.54 -6.14 10.75
N ARG A 87 -0.72 -5.18 10.29
CA ARG A 87 -0.58 -4.81 8.87
C ARG A 87 0.85 -4.91 8.35
N SER A 88 1.70 -5.58 9.11
CA SER A 88 3.11 -5.65 8.83
C SER A 88 3.42 -6.60 7.68
N THR A 89 4.25 -6.15 6.74
CA THR A 89 4.96 -7.03 5.82
C THR A 89 6.35 -7.27 6.39
N PRO A 90 6.72 -8.51 6.75
CA PRO A 90 8.05 -8.80 7.29
C PRO A 90 9.14 -8.55 6.27
N SER A 91 10.24 -7.92 6.71
CA SER A 91 11.49 -7.85 5.96
C SER A 91 12.38 -9.04 6.32
N TYR A 92 13.13 -9.56 5.35
CA TYR A 92 14.13 -10.60 5.57
C TYR A 92 15.50 -10.12 5.07
N VAL A 93 16.43 -10.01 5.99
CA VAL A 93 17.79 -9.51 5.70
C VAL A 93 18.81 -10.23 6.56
N ASP A 94 19.93 -10.61 5.95
CA ASP A 94 21.08 -11.25 6.64
C ASP A 94 20.67 -12.41 7.58
N GLY A 95 19.69 -13.24 7.15
CA GLY A 95 19.26 -14.41 7.90
C GLY A 95 18.29 -14.12 9.05
N VAL A 96 17.73 -12.93 9.15
CA VAL A 96 16.77 -12.55 10.20
C VAL A 96 15.51 -11.94 9.58
N LEU A 97 14.35 -12.29 10.12
CA LEU A 97 13.06 -11.63 9.80
C LEU A 97 12.79 -10.51 10.79
N TYR A 98 12.36 -9.36 10.29
CA TYR A 98 11.96 -8.21 11.09
C TYR A 98 10.51 -7.81 10.80
N THR A 99 9.74 -7.60 11.86
CA THR A 99 8.32 -7.20 11.75
C THR A 99 7.92 -6.28 12.90
N VAL A 100 6.68 -5.81 12.89
CA VAL A 100 6.06 -5.14 14.03
C VAL A 100 4.76 -5.85 14.41
N ALA A 101 4.45 -5.90 15.69
CA ALA A 101 3.26 -6.55 16.21
C ALA A 101 2.68 -5.85 17.45
N GLY A 102 1.44 -6.20 17.76
CA GLY A 102 0.73 -5.74 18.94
C GLY A 102 0.26 -4.29 18.88
N GLU A 103 -0.40 -3.87 19.93
CA GLU A 103 -1.02 -2.54 20.01
C GLU A 103 -0.02 -1.37 19.92
N ARG A 104 1.25 -1.61 20.28
CA ARG A 104 2.30 -0.59 20.38
C ARG A 104 3.36 -0.70 19.29
N ARG A 105 3.12 -1.46 18.22
CA ARG A 105 4.10 -1.71 17.15
C ARG A 105 5.43 -2.20 17.71
N THR A 106 5.40 -3.17 18.61
CA THR A 106 6.63 -3.82 19.08
C THR A 106 7.42 -4.34 17.89
N VAL A 107 8.68 -3.92 17.73
CA VAL A 107 9.58 -4.48 16.73
C VAL A 107 10.00 -5.86 17.19
N VAL A 108 10.00 -6.82 16.29
CA VAL A 108 10.32 -8.22 16.58
C VAL A 108 11.32 -8.71 15.53
N ALA A 109 12.41 -9.30 16.00
CA ALA A 109 13.32 -10.10 15.17
C ALA A 109 13.01 -11.58 15.37
N ILE A 110 12.91 -12.32 14.28
CA ILE A 110 12.46 -13.71 14.27
C ILE A 110 13.47 -14.56 13.50
N ASP A 111 13.78 -15.73 14.03
CA ASP A 111 14.56 -16.76 13.35
C ASP A 111 13.74 -17.35 12.19
N PRO A 112 14.20 -17.25 10.94
CA PRO A 112 13.45 -17.71 9.77
C PRO A 112 13.33 -19.23 9.66
N THR A 113 14.19 -19.99 10.37
CA THR A 113 14.16 -21.47 10.38
C THR A 113 13.05 -22.00 11.28
N THR A 114 12.88 -21.40 12.46
CA THR A 114 12.06 -21.93 13.55
C THR A 114 10.84 -21.08 13.89
N GLY A 115 10.81 -19.82 13.47
CA GLY A 115 9.81 -18.85 13.91
C GLY A 115 10.04 -18.32 15.35
N ALA A 116 11.16 -18.66 15.99
CA ALA A 116 11.45 -18.20 17.34
C ALA A 116 11.78 -16.71 17.38
N THR A 117 11.26 -16.01 18.39
CA THR A 117 11.62 -14.61 18.65
C THR A 117 13.05 -14.52 19.15
N ILE A 118 13.89 -13.72 18.45
CA ILE A 118 15.30 -13.48 18.82
C ILE A 118 15.40 -12.32 19.82
N TRP A 119 14.80 -11.19 19.47
CA TRP A 119 14.72 -10.00 20.33
C TRP A 119 13.46 -9.18 20.02
N THR A 120 13.13 -8.30 20.94
CA THR A 120 12.02 -7.34 20.78
C THR A 120 12.43 -5.95 21.26
N PHE A 121 11.81 -4.93 20.63
CA PHE A 121 11.92 -3.54 21.08
C PHE A 121 10.54 -2.89 21.09
N ARG A 122 10.22 -2.18 22.14
CA ARG A 122 9.01 -1.40 22.29
C ARG A 122 9.35 -0.02 22.85
N GLU A 123 8.73 1.04 22.30
CA GLU A 123 8.89 2.36 22.89
C GLU A 123 8.43 2.37 24.36
N PRO A 124 9.06 3.19 25.23
CA PRO A 124 8.63 3.38 26.60
C PRO A 124 7.22 3.94 26.72
N ASP A 125 6.61 3.78 27.89
CA ASP A 125 5.31 4.36 28.22
C ASP A 125 5.43 5.88 28.36
N THR A 126 4.74 6.61 27.49
CA THR A 126 4.66 8.07 27.53
C THR A 126 3.21 8.53 27.42
N ALA A 127 2.90 9.73 27.88
CA ALA A 127 1.59 10.34 27.67
C ALA A 127 1.25 10.42 26.17
N ARG A 128 2.23 10.68 25.30
CA ARG A 128 2.04 10.74 23.83
C ARG A 128 1.51 9.43 23.25
N TRP A 129 2.05 8.29 23.72
CA TRP A 129 1.56 7.01 23.24
C TRP A 129 0.07 6.81 23.55
N ALA A 130 -0.36 7.21 24.75
CA ALA A 130 -1.76 7.09 25.18
C ALA A 130 -2.73 7.90 24.28
N TYR A 131 -2.25 8.98 23.67
CA TYR A 131 -3.01 9.78 22.71
C TYR A 131 -2.95 9.27 21.28
N SER A 132 -2.12 8.26 20.96
CA SER A 132 -2.00 7.70 19.63
C SER A 132 -3.19 6.80 19.29
N MET A 133 -4.02 7.24 18.37
CA MET A 133 -5.29 6.56 18.02
C MET A 133 -5.12 5.34 17.12
N ARG A 134 -3.97 5.16 16.51
CA ARG A 134 -3.65 4.06 15.59
C ARG A 134 -2.32 3.41 15.94
N ALA A 135 -2.06 3.25 17.22
CA ALA A 135 -0.81 2.68 17.71
C ALA A 135 -0.48 1.34 17.04
N SER A 136 -1.45 0.45 16.92
CA SER A 136 -1.28 -0.88 16.31
C SER A 136 -1.13 -0.89 14.77
N TYR A 137 -1.26 0.26 14.09
CA TYR A 137 -1.38 0.33 12.62
C TYR A 137 -0.04 0.32 11.87
N GLY A 138 1.00 -0.33 12.42
CA GLY A 138 2.32 -0.40 11.81
C GLY A 138 2.40 -1.40 10.66
N LYS A 139 3.02 -0.98 9.53
CA LYS A 139 3.19 -1.83 8.34
C LYS A 139 4.54 -2.56 8.30
N GLY A 140 5.49 -2.22 9.15
CA GLY A 140 6.82 -2.83 9.19
C GLY A 140 7.88 -1.90 9.72
N VAL A 141 9.12 -2.25 9.45
CA VAL A 141 10.34 -1.50 9.77
C VAL A 141 11.16 -1.28 8.52
N SER A 142 12.22 -0.47 8.62
CA SER A 142 13.20 -0.29 7.54
C SER A 142 14.57 -0.76 7.99
N TYR A 143 15.27 -1.45 7.11
CA TYR A 143 16.63 -1.90 7.32
C TYR A 143 17.61 -1.08 6.46
N SER A 144 18.77 -0.77 7.01
CA SER A 144 19.87 -0.20 6.24
C SER A 144 21.21 -0.53 6.91
N VAL A 145 22.28 -0.47 6.15
CA VAL A 145 23.65 -0.56 6.67
C VAL A 145 24.22 0.85 6.77
N VAL A 146 24.44 1.31 7.99
CA VAL A 146 24.95 2.65 8.29
C VAL A 146 26.35 2.55 8.88
N ASN A 147 27.35 3.14 8.21
CA ASN A 147 28.76 3.07 8.62
C ASN A 147 29.23 1.62 8.87
N GLY A 148 28.78 0.66 8.01
CA GLY A 148 29.10 -0.77 8.15
C GLY A 148 28.34 -1.51 9.23
N ARG A 149 27.41 -0.87 9.93
CA ARG A 149 26.57 -1.47 10.98
C ARG A 149 25.15 -1.68 10.46
N PRO A 150 24.56 -2.87 10.62
CA PRO A 150 23.15 -3.11 10.30
C PRO A 150 22.23 -2.42 11.31
N VAL A 151 21.29 -1.65 10.81
CA VAL A 151 20.38 -0.79 11.60
C VAL A 151 18.93 -0.99 11.16
N ILE A 152 18.04 -1.10 12.14
CA ILE A 152 16.59 -1.04 11.95
C ILE A 152 16.11 0.36 12.30
N PHE A 153 15.43 1.02 11.38
CA PHE A 153 14.73 2.29 11.61
C PHE A 153 13.24 2.04 11.82
N MET A 154 12.71 2.64 12.86
CA MET A 154 11.31 2.53 13.24
C MET A 154 10.75 3.87 13.68
N ILE A 155 9.58 4.22 13.16
CA ILE A 155 8.74 5.32 13.67
C ILE A 155 7.66 4.76 14.60
N THR A 156 7.64 5.21 15.85
CA THR A 156 6.74 4.70 16.87
C THR A 156 5.36 5.37 16.83
N PRO A 157 4.36 4.80 17.54
CA PRO A 157 3.07 5.46 17.73
C PRO A 157 3.15 6.86 18.33
N ALA A 158 4.10 7.10 19.27
CA ALA A 158 4.33 8.40 19.87
C ALA A 158 5.12 9.37 18.99
N ARG A 159 5.41 9.01 17.73
CA ARG A 159 6.17 9.85 16.79
C ARG A 159 7.67 9.97 17.11
N PHE A 160 8.23 8.99 17.80
CA PHE A 160 9.67 8.88 17.97
C PHE A 160 10.29 8.02 16.86
N LEU A 161 11.37 8.50 16.27
CA LEU A 161 12.16 7.74 15.31
C LEU A 161 13.37 7.15 16.02
N TYR A 162 13.48 5.82 15.98
CA TYR A 162 14.59 5.06 16.54
C TYR A 162 15.48 4.50 15.44
N ALA A 163 16.77 4.45 15.74
CA ALA A 163 17.75 3.63 15.06
C ALA A 163 18.20 2.51 16.00
N LEU A 164 17.83 1.28 15.69
CA LEU A 164 18.15 0.10 16.51
C LEU A 164 19.28 -0.71 15.87
N ASP A 165 20.21 -1.17 16.66
CA ASP A 165 21.13 -2.22 16.20
C ASP A 165 20.34 -3.46 15.78
N ALA A 166 20.45 -3.87 14.54
CA ALA A 166 19.63 -4.95 13.98
C ALA A 166 19.89 -6.31 14.64
N ARG A 167 21.07 -6.52 15.24
CA ARG A 167 21.42 -7.77 15.90
C ARG A 167 20.86 -7.89 17.31
N THR A 168 20.67 -6.76 17.99
CA THR A 168 20.34 -6.74 19.42
C THR A 168 19.04 -6.05 19.78
N GLY A 169 18.46 -5.28 18.86
CA GLY A 169 17.26 -4.46 19.08
C GLY A 169 17.50 -3.25 19.99
N ARG A 170 18.74 -2.95 20.35
CA ARG A 170 19.05 -1.82 21.24
C ARG A 170 19.16 -0.51 20.44
N PRO A 171 18.61 0.60 20.94
CA PRO A 171 18.84 1.91 20.38
C PRO A 171 20.32 2.26 20.27
N LEU A 172 20.73 2.95 19.20
CA LEU A 172 22.07 3.46 19.02
C LEU A 172 22.28 4.70 19.89
N GLU A 173 23.03 4.60 20.99
CA GLU A 173 23.13 5.62 22.04
C GLU A 173 23.48 7.04 21.57
N ASN A 174 24.31 7.15 20.54
CA ASN A 174 24.79 8.44 20.02
C ASN A 174 24.05 8.89 18.75
N TRP A 175 22.91 8.29 18.44
CA TRP A 175 22.10 8.60 17.29
C TRP A 175 20.93 9.54 17.66
N GLY A 176 20.69 10.59 16.84
CA GLY A 176 19.64 11.58 17.11
C GLY A 176 19.98 12.56 18.23
N GLY A 177 19.06 13.49 18.48
CA GLY A 177 19.21 14.52 19.52
C GLY A 177 18.89 14.04 20.93
N GLY A 178 18.30 12.86 21.06
CA GLY A 178 17.66 12.42 22.29
C GLY A 178 16.30 13.08 22.53
N VAL A 179 15.60 12.59 23.52
CA VAL A 179 14.29 13.12 23.98
C VAL A 179 14.37 13.30 25.49
N ASP A 180 13.97 14.45 25.98
CA ASP A 180 13.87 14.74 27.40
C ASP A 180 12.48 15.32 27.72
N LEU A 181 11.59 14.46 28.17
CA LEU A 181 10.22 14.78 28.56
C LEU A 181 10.01 14.43 30.01
N PRO A 182 9.09 15.06 30.74
CA PRO A 182 8.77 14.70 32.11
C PRO A 182 8.47 13.20 32.25
N GLY A 183 9.30 12.50 33.03
CA GLY A 183 9.19 11.05 33.22
C GLY A 183 9.78 10.19 32.09
N PHE A 184 10.33 10.81 31.05
CA PHE A 184 10.97 10.09 29.95
C PHE A 184 12.17 10.84 29.41
N SER A 185 13.37 10.31 29.64
CA SER A 185 14.62 10.83 29.06
C SER A 185 15.36 9.67 28.42
N GLN A 186 15.70 9.79 27.13
CA GLN A 186 16.36 8.74 26.37
C GLN A 186 17.25 9.32 25.25
N THR A 187 18.41 8.72 25.05
CA THR A 187 19.29 8.91 23.89
C THR A 187 18.97 7.88 22.80
N GLY A 188 19.54 8.02 21.61
CA GLY A 188 19.31 7.08 20.50
C GLY A 188 17.96 7.23 19.84
N VAL A 189 17.36 8.40 19.91
CA VAL A 189 16.00 8.70 19.44
C VAL A 189 15.89 10.13 18.91
N VAL A 190 14.98 10.33 17.96
CA VAL A 190 14.59 11.64 17.44
C VAL A 190 13.11 11.89 17.72
N ASP A 191 12.78 13.10 18.20
CA ASP A 191 11.41 13.57 18.32
C ASP A 191 10.92 14.17 16.99
N VAL A 192 10.29 13.33 16.17
CA VAL A 192 9.76 13.76 14.86
C VAL A 192 8.60 14.74 15.04
N LEU A 193 7.83 14.63 16.11
CA LEU A 193 6.71 15.54 16.37
C LEU A 193 7.19 16.95 16.69
N GLU A 194 8.24 17.08 17.51
CA GLU A 194 8.85 18.37 17.80
C GLU A 194 9.40 19.01 16.53
N ASP A 195 10.13 18.25 15.71
CA ASP A 195 10.68 18.72 14.46
C ASP A 195 9.60 19.19 13.47
N GLN A 196 8.46 18.50 13.42
CA GLN A 196 7.32 18.92 12.61
C GLN A 196 6.64 20.18 13.15
N ALA A 197 6.47 20.28 14.48
CA ALA A 197 5.71 21.34 15.11
C ALA A 197 6.43 22.69 15.16
N ARG A 198 7.73 22.75 14.98
CA ARG A 198 8.54 23.98 15.10
C ARG A 198 8.05 25.16 14.28
N ASP A 199 7.44 24.91 13.12
CA ASP A 199 6.94 25.95 12.21
C ASP A 199 5.42 25.97 12.07
N TRP A 200 4.68 25.33 12.96
CA TRP A 200 3.22 25.42 12.97
C TRP A 200 2.73 26.80 13.42
N GLY A 201 3.58 27.58 14.11
CA GLY A 201 3.32 28.97 14.49
C GLY A 201 2.01 29.15 15.23
N PRO A 202 1.20 30.15 14.83
CA PRO A 202 -0.04 30.48 15.53
C PRO A 202 -1.04 29.33 15.58
N TRP A 203 -1.00 28.38 14.63
CA TRP A 203 -1.94 27.29 14.59
C TRP A 203 -1.81 26.33 15.80
N ALA A 204 -0.60 26.06 16.26
CA ALA A 204 -0.38 25.20 17.42
C ALA A 204 -1.03 25.76 18.71
N SER A 205 -1.22 27.08 18.79
CA SER A 205 -1.79 27.76 19.94
C SER A 205 -3.22 28.27 19.76
N LEU A 206 -3.87 28.01 18.62
CA LEU A 206 -5.18 28.58 18.28
C LEU A 206 -6.27 28.32 19.33
N LYS A 207 -6.34 27.13 19.87
CA LYS A 207 -7.36 26.72 20.84
C LYS A 207 -6.78 26.41 22.20
N LYS A 208 -5.64 25.72 22.24
CA LYS A 208 -4.87 25.38 23.45
C LYS A 208 -3.39 25.51 23.12
N PRO A 209 -2.55 25.95 24.04
CA PRO A 209 -1.11 25.84 23.86
C PRO A 209 -0.73 24.38 23.63
N TRP A 210 0.12 24.15 22.62
CA TRP A 210 0.67 22.83 22.41
C TRP A 210 1.67 22.48 23.50
N ASP A 211 1.46 21.31 24.12
CA ASP A 211 2.37 20.75 25.12
C ASP A 211 3.03 19.48 24.54
N PRO A 212 4.32 19.51 24.20
CA PRO A 212 5.02 18.36 23.64
C PRO A 212 5.04 17.15 24.60
N ASN A 213 4.85 17.36 25.89
CA ASN A 213 4.83 16.27 26.88
C ASN A 213 3.55 15.47 26.82
N GLN A 214 2.46 16.10 26.43
CA GLN A 214 1.15 15.45 26.30
C GLN A 214 0.81 15.04 24.87
N GLY A 215 1.66 15.39 23.91
CA GLY A 215 1.40 15.16 22.50
C GLY A 215 0.45 16.19 21.89
N ILE A 216 -0.16 15.85 20.75
CA ILE A 216 -1.06 16.74 20.05
C ILE A 216 -2.43 16.72 20.72
N PRO A 217 -3.04 17.90 21.00
CA PRO A 217 -4.41 17.95 21.51
C PRO A 217 -5.37 17.17 20.61
N LEU A 218 -6.21 16.31 21.20
CA LEU A 218 -7.14 15.46 20.46
C LEU A 218 -8.11 16.27 19.59
N GLU A 219 -8.43 17.48 20.01
CA GLU A 219 -9.29 18.41 19.28
C GLU A 219 -8.72 18.79 17.91
N LEU A 220 -7.40 18.81 17.79
CA LEU A 220 -6.70 19.14 16.55
C LEU A 220 -6.42 17.90 15.68
N GLY A 221 -6.76 16.71 16.18
CA GLY A 221 -6.47 15.44 15.54
C GLY A 221 -5.19 14.81 16.05
N TYR A 222 -4.64 13.89 15.29
CA TYR A 222 -3.37 13.25 15.63
C TYR A 222 -2.51 13.02 14.39
N ALA A 223 -1.20 12.96 14.58
CA ALA A 223 -0.24 12.54 13.59
C ALA A 223 0.46 11.27 14.04
N THR A 224 0.64 10.35 13.12
CA THR A 224 1.43 9.14 13.29
C THR A 224 2.09 8.79 11.95
N ALA A 225 2.78 7.68 11.85
CA ALA A 225 3.18 7.10 10.58
C ALA A 225 2.76 5.64 10.55
N SER A 226 1.91 5.24 9.62
CA SER A 226 1.51 3.83 9.48
C SER A 226 2.49 3.03 8.63
N SER A 227 3.11 3.68 7.64
CA SER A 227 4.19 3.08 6.85
C SER A 227 5.54 3.22 7.55
N PRO A 228 6.46 2.26 7.40
CA PRO A 228 7.82 2.43 7.88
C PRO A 228 8.48 3.61 7.15
N PRO A 229 9.53 4.21 7.71
CA PRO A 229 10.38 5.14 6.98
C PRO A 229 10.92 4.48 5.71
N ILE A 230 11.27 5.24 4.69
CA ILE A 230 12.12 4.71 3.61
C ILE A 230 13.55 5.20 3.82
N VAL A 231 14.53 4.30 3.69
CA VAL A 231 15.94 4.66 3.83
C VAL A 231 16.63 4.50 2.49
N VAL A 232 17.18 5.60 1.99
CA VAL A 232 17.84 5.64 0.69
C VAL A 232 18.95 6.71 0.71
N ASN A 233 20.12 6.38 0.14
CA ASN A 233 21.26 7.30 0.06
C ASN A 233 21.55 8.02 1.39
N ASP A 234 21.68 7.25 2.47
CA ASP A 234 21.92 7.72 3.84
C ASP A 234 20.89 8.75 4.35
N THR A 235 19.66 8.64 3.86
CA THR A 235 18.55 9.52 4.28
C THR A 235 17.35 8.68 4.72
N VAL A 236 16.88 8.93 5.94
CA VAL A 236 15.67 8.32 6.52
C VAL A 236 14.51 9.28 6.31
N ILE A 237 13.52 8.90 5.50
CA ILE A 237 12.40 9.76 5.12
C ILE A 237 11.13 9.24 5.77
N VAL A 238 10.43 10.09 6.50
CA VAL A 238 9.25 9.76 7.31
C VAL A 238 8.02 10.46 6.75
N GLY A 239 7.00 9.67 6.41
CA GLY A 239 5.68 10.16 6.04
C GLY A 239 4.79 10.44 7.24
N THR A 240 3.62 11.01 7.00
CA THR A 240 2.64 11.33 8.04
C THR A 240 1.29 10.72 7.72
N SER A 241 0.74 9.99 8.68
CA SER A 241 -0.65 9.51 8.69
C SER A 241 -1.48 10.35 9.64
N HIS A 242 -2.77 10.48 9.33
CA HIS A 242 -3.73 11.24 10.13
C HIS A 242 -4.93 10.40 10.50
N GLU A 243 -5.82 10.98 11.28
CA GLU A 243 -7.16 10.45 11.48
C GLU A 243 -7.92 10.30 10.16
N GLN A 244 -8.81 9.31 10.11
CA GLN A 244 -9.64 9.10 8.93
C GLN A 244 -10.55 10.31 8.67
N GLY A 245 -10.46 10.87 7.48
CA GLY A 245 -11.22 12.05 7.10
C GLY A 245 -12.75 11.85 7.06
N TYR A 246 -13.21 10.60 6.93
CA TYR A 246 -14.63 10.26 6.99
C TYR A 246 -15.22 10.24 8.42
N ASN A 247 -14.38 10.33 9.45
CA ASN A 247 -14.79 10.37 10.85
C ASN A 247 -14.66 11.77 11.47
N GLN A 248 -14.23 12.76 10.70
CA GLN A 248 -13.96 14.11 11.21
C GLN A 248 -15.11 15.07 10.95
N THR A 249 -15.24 16.08 11.82
CA THR A 249 -16.24 17.16 11.71
C THR A 249 -15.61 18.53 11.95
N ARG A 250 -14.26 18.65 12.01
CA ARG A 250 -13.54 19.88 12.25
C ARG A 250 -12.79 20.35 11.00
N LYS A 251 -12.60 21.67 10.89
CA LYS A 251 -11.79 22.28 9.83
C LYS A 251 -10.31 22.14 10.11
N GLU A 252 -9.89 22.39 11.34
CA GLU A 252 -8.50 22.39 11.75
C GLU A 252 -7.93 20.97 11.82
N ASN A 253 -6.74 20.80 11.28
CA ASN A 253 -6.02 19.53 11.26
C ASN A 253 -4.49 19.78 11.29
N ILE A 254 -3.76 18.80 11.75
CA ILE A 254 -2.30 18.84 11.81
C ILE A 254 -1.72 18.80 10.40
N PRO A 255 -0.70 19.62 10.08
CA PRO A 255 0.03 19.50 8.83
C PRO A 255 0.65 18.12 8.63
N GLY A 256 0.59 17.62 7.40
CA GLY A 256 1.07 16.29 7.02
C GLY A 256 2.49 16.25 6.46
N ASP A 257 3.35 17.13 6.95
CA ASP A 257 4.68 17.35 6.41
C ASP A 257 5.54 16.08 6.35
N ILE A 258 6.37 15.99 5.33
CA ILE A 258 7.37 14.92 5.16
C ILE A 258 8.69 15.42 5.75
N VAL A 259 9.30 14.60 6.59
CA VAL A 259 10.56 14.96 7.27
C VAL A 259 11.64 13.94 6.95
N ALA A 260 12.86 14.41 6.77
CA ALA A 260 14.01 13.54 6.49
C ALA A 260 15.16 13.77 7.45
N TYR A 261 15.83 12.70 7.77
CA TYR A 261 16.96 12.66 8.69
C TYR A 261 18.18 12.00 8.06
N ASP A 262 19.33 12.43 8.49
CA ASP A 262 20.60 11.80 8.14
C ASP A 262 20.71 10.42 8.83
N ALA A 263 20.81 9.36 8.07
CA ALA A 263 20.83 8.02 8.62
C ALA A 263 21.99 7.75 9.59
N PRO A 264 23.23 8.21 9.31
CA PRO A 264 24.34 8.11 10.25
C PRO A 264 24.15 8.81 11.59
N THR A 265 23.50 9.96 11.63
CA THR A 265 23.50 10.84 12.81
C THR A 265 22.12 11.12 13.43
N GLY A 266 21.05 10.89 12.69
CA GLY A 266 19.70 11.25 13.11
C GLY A 266 19.40 12.76 13.07
N LYS A 267 20.28 13.58 12.51
CA LYS A 267 20.03 15.02 12.35
C LYS A 267 19.02 15.27 11.22
N MET A 268 18.08 16.19 11.45
CA MET A 268 17.14 16.58 10.41
C MET A 268 17.90 17.19 9.22
N LYS A 269 17.58 16.72 8.00
CA LYS A 269 18.13 17.20 6.73
C LYS A 269 17.21 18.23 6.08
N TRP A 270 15.93 17.91 5.97
CA TRP A 270 14.94 18.75 5.33
C TRP A 270 13.52 18.40 5.78
N LYS A 271 12.60 19.30 5.52
CA LYS A 271 11.16 19.16 5.66
C LYS A 271 10.48 19.63 4.38
N PHE A 272 9.47 18.91 3.92
CA PHE A 272 8.63 19.29 2.78
C PHE A 272 7.19 19.49 3.25
N HIS A 273 6.61 20.65 2.96
CA HIS A 273 5.23 20.98 3.27
C HIS A 273 4.29 20.42 2.20
N VAL A 274 3.49 19.41 2.54
CA VAL A 274 2.51 18.84 1.60
C VAL A 274 1.28 19.70 1.39
N VAL A 275 0.99 20.61 2.34
CA VAL A 275 0.11 21.75 2.14
C VAL A 275 1.00 22.98 2.08
N PRO A 276 1.17 23.58 0.89
CA PRO A 276 2.13 24.67 0.69
C PRO A 276 1.81 25.88 1.56
N ARG A 277 2.86 26.53 2.06
CA ARG A 277 2.79 27.78 2.81
C ARG A 277 2.78 28.97 1.85
N GLU A 278 2.44 30.15 2.37
CA GLU A 278 2.54 31.40 1.61
C GLU A 278 3.94 31.59 1.00
N GLY A 279 3.99 31.84 -0.32
CA GLY A 279 5.22 31.94 -1.09
C GLY A 279 5.79 30.63 -1.61
N GLU A 280 5.26 29.49 -1.22
CA GLU A 280 5.64 28.18 -1.77
C GLU A 280 4.81 27.83 -3.00
N PHE A 281 5.38 27.02 -3.89
CA PHE A 281 4.70 26.54 -5.09
C PHE A 281 3.45 25.73 -4.73
N GLY A 282 2.31 26.05 -5.35
CA GLY A 282 1.04 25.36 -5.14
C GLY A 282 0.16 26.01 -4.07
N HIS A 283 0.65 27.01 -3.33
CA HIS A 283 -0.15 27.73 -2.32
C HIS A 283 -1.42 28.35 -2.92
N GLU A 284 -1.34 28.85 -4.14
CA GLU A 284 -2.45 29.43 -4.90
C GLU A 284 -3.60 28.44 -5.17
N THR A 285 -3.35 27.14 -5.06
CA THR A 285 -4.37 26.10 -5.21
C THR A 285 -5.21 25.88 -3.94
N TRP A 286 -4.89 26.61 -2.86
CA TRP A 286 -5.64 26.70 -1.61
C TRP A 286 -6.19 28.11 -1.49
N GLU A 287 -7.39 28.35 -2.06
CA GLU A 287 -7.98 29.69 -2.16
C GLU A 287 -8.20 30.38 -0.81
N THR A 288 -8.31 29.61 0.29
CA THR A 288 -8.40 30.17 1.67
C THR A 288 -7.03 30.53 2.26
N GLY A 289 -5.94 30.04 1.69
CA GLY A 289 -4.59 30.28 2.17
C GLY A 289 -4.24 29.68 3.53
N THR A 290 -5.07 28.78 4.07
CA THR A 290 -4.87 28.22 5.41
C THR A 290 -4.33 26.81 5.35
N TYR A 291 -3.06 26.63 5.69
CA TYR A 291 -2.37 25.32 5.69
C TYR A 291 -2.80 24.37 6.82
N HIS A 292 -3.53 24.85 7.80
CA HIS A 292 -4.02 24.09 8.94
C HIS A 292 -5.49 23.65 8.80
N GLU A 293 -6.11 23.95 7.68
CA GLU A 293 -7.45 23.47 7.32
C GLU A 293 -7.37 22.47 6.17
N GLY A 294 -7.94 21.30 6.33
CA GLY A 294 -7.99 20.29 5.26
C GLY A 294 -6.65 19.61 4.94
N ASN A 295 -5.93 19.16 5.95
CA ASN A 295 -4.61 18.56 5.80
C ASN A 295 -4.48 17.46 4.74
N ILE A 296 -3.26 17.29 4.26
CA ILE A 296 -2.82 16.19 3.39
C ILE A 296 -1.73 15.41 4.11
N GLY A 297 -1.62 14.11 3.86
CA GLY A 297 -0.55 13.28 4.41
C GLY A 297 -0.12 12.20 3.43
N SER A 298 0.97 11.51 3.74
CA SER A 298 1.45 10.34 3.04
C SER A 298 1.41 9.12 3.96
N TRP A 299 0.26 8.45 4.00
CA TRP A 299 0.09 7.24 4.80
C TRP A 299 0.45 5.96 4.02
N ALA A 300 0.48 6.02 2.69
CA ALA A 300 0.94 4.94 1.84
C ALA A 300 2.46 4.81 1.89
N PRO A 301 3.03 3.63 1.64
CA PRO A 301 4.47 3.47 1.53
C PRO A 301 5.04 4.27 0.36
N MET A 302 6.31 4.64 0.46
CA MET A 302 7.06 5.35 -0.56
C MET A 302 7.90 4.38 -1.40
N SER A 303 8.31 4.82 -2.57
CA SER A 303 9.32 4.16 -3.42
C SER A 303 10.49 5.09 -3.65
N ALA A 304 11.65 4.55 -3.99
CA ALA A 304 12.82 5.36 -4.26
C ALA A 304 13.66 4.79 -5.41
N ASP A 305 14.32 5.70 -6.12
CA ASP A 305 15.37 5.36 -7.08
C ASP A 305 16.69 5.90 -6.57
N PRO A 306 17.54 5.02 -5.99
CA PRO A 306 18.84 5.44 -5.44
C PRO A 306 19.82 6.02 -6.48
N GLU A 307 19.71 5.58 -7.74
CA GLU A 307 20.58 6.05 -8.83
C GLU A 307 20.20 7.46 -9.27
N LEU A 308 18.89 7.74 -9.39
CA LEU A 308 18.39 9.08 -9.67
C LEU A 308 18.43 9.99 -8.44
N GLY A 309 18.60 9.44 -7.24
CA GLY A 309 18.53 10.17 -5.98
C GLY A 309 17.14 10.73 -5.70
N LEU A 310 16.08 10.05 -6.12
CA LEU A 310 14.69 10.48 -5.99
C LEU A 310 13.90 9.56 -5.06
N VAL A 311 13.03 10.16 -4.24
CA VAL A 311 11.97 9.48 -3.50
C VAL A 311 10.61 9.90 -4.07
N TYR A 312 9.72 8.92 -4.22
CA TYR A 312 8.38 9.11 -4.77
C TYR A 312 7.34 8.92 -3.66
N ILE A 313 6.61 9.98 -3.38
CA ILE A 313 5.72 10.10 -2.22
C ILE A 313 4.28 10.17 -2.71
N PRO A 314 3.47 9.12 -2.48
CA PRO A 314 2.05 9.16 -2.76
C PRO A 314 1.31 9.89 -1.62
N THR A 315 0.42 10.82 -1.95
CA THR A 315 -0.34 11.60 -0.99
C THR A 315 -1.82 11.26 -1.01
N LYS A 316 -2.49 11.44 0.13
CA LYS A 316 -3.95 11.32 0.24
C LYS A 316 -4.65 12.61 -0.18
N GLY A 317 -5.97 12.56 -0.36
CA GLY A 317 -6.81 13.74 -0.51
C GLY A 317 -6.84 14.64 0.72
N GLY A 318 -7.30 15.87 0.55
CA GLY A 318 -7.55 16.79 1.66
C GLY A 318 -8.65 16.28 2.58
N VAL A 319 -8.55 16.56 3.88
CA VAL A 319 -9.61 16.27 4.86
C VAL A 319 -10.70 17.37 4.74
N LEU A 320 -12.00 17.09 4.82
CA LEU A 320 -12.62 15.78 5.00
C LEU A 320 -12.72 15.02 3.67
N ASP A 321 -12.90 13.69 3.78
CA ASP A 321 -12.92 12.82 2.60
C ASP A 321 -14.13 13.05 1.66
N TYR A 322 -15.21 13.65 2.15
CA TYR A 322 -16.46 13.78 1.39
C TYR A 322 -17.03 15.21 1.34
N TYR A 323 -16.32 16.18 1.91
CA TYR A 323 -16.68 17.61 1.88
C TYR A 323 -15.44 18.49 1.92
N GLY A 324 -15.34 19.40 0.96
CA GLY A 324 -14.22 20.30 0.77
C GLY A 324 -14.58 21.80 0.72
N GLY A 325 -15.83 22.17 1.01
CA GLY A 325 -16.30 23.57 0.86
C GLY A 325 -15.52 24.61 1.69
N PHE A 326 -14.79 24.19 2.72
CA PHE A 326 -13.92 25.05 3.52
C PHE A 326 -12.48 25.13 3.01
N ARG A 327 -12.13 24.34 1.99
CA ARG A 327 -10.79 24.29 1.36
C ARG A 327 -10.89 24.44 -0.17
N PRO A 328 -11.51 25.49 -0.70
CA PRO A 328 -11.70 25.65 -2.13
C PRO A 328 -10.35 25.67 -2.89
N GLY A 329 -10.41 25.32 -4.18
CA GLY A 329 -9.25 25.16 -5.05
C GLY A 329 -8.86 23.72 -5.28
N ASP A 330 -7.82 23.47 -6.10
CA ASP A 330 -7.38 22.12 -6.49
C ASP A 330 -6.61 21.36 -5.42
N ASN A 331 -6.20 22.04 -4.35
CA ASN A 331 -5.56 21.50 -3.14
C ASN A 331 -4.26 20.71 -3.39
N LEU A 332 -3.27 21.30 -4.06
CA LEU A 332 -1.93 20.70 -4.13
C LEU A 332 -1.30 20.58 -2.73
N PHE A 333 -0.63 19.51 -2.39
CA PHE A 333 -0.31 18.32 -3.20
C PHE A 333 -1.22 17.12 -2.87
N GLY A 334 -2.51 17.33 -2.70
CA GLY A 334 -3.47 16.22 -2.51
C GLY A 334 -3.51 15.29 -3.71
N ASN A 335 -3.71 13.99 -3.45
CA ASN A 335 -3.87 12.94 -4.47
C ASN A 335 -2.78 12.96 -5.55
N SER A 336 -1.54 13.17 -5.13
CA SER A 336 -0.40 13.35 -6.02
C SER A 336 0.66 12.28 -5.81
N ILE A 337 1.49 12.08 -6.82
CA ILE A 337 2.84 11.55 -6.66
C ILE A 337 3.77 12.77 -6.63
N ILE A 338 4.60 12.87 -5.61
CA ILE A 338 5.61 13.91 -5.49
C ILE A 338 6.99 13.27 -5.57
N ALA A 339 7.83 13.70 -6.49
CA ALA A 339 9.22 13.30 -6.55
C ALA A 339 10.10 14.36 -5.90
N LEU A 340 10.76 13.97 -4.80
CA LEU A 340 11.69 14.83 -4.09
C LEU A 340 13.12 14.33 -4.27
N ASP A 341 14.05 15.26 -4.36
CA ASP A 341 15.46 14.96 -4.22
C ASP A 341 15.76 14.46 -2.79
N VAL A 342 16.33 13.27 -2.69
CA VAL A 342 16.59 12.61 -1.41
C VAL A 342 17.53 13.44 -0.51
N LYS A 343 18.44 14.17 -1.10
CA LYS A 343 19.49 14.93 -0.38
C LYS A 343 18.99 16.24 0.15
N THR A 344 18.17 16.96 -0.64
CA THR A 344 17.77 18.35 -0.39
C THR A 344 16.31 18.51 -0.01
N GLY A 345 15.44 17.54 -0.33
CA GLY A 345 13.99 17.65 -0.19
C GLY A 345 13.34 18.54 -1.25
N GLU A 346 14.10 19.05 -2.21
CA GLU A 346 13.56 19.86 -3.31
C GLU A 346 12.65 19.02 -4.19
N ARG A 347 11.47 19.57 -4.53
CA ARG A 347 10.55 18.94 -5.47
C ARG A 347 11.13 19.01 -6.90
N ARG A 348 11.40 17.83 -7.47
CA ARG A 348 11.81 17.71 -8.87
C ARG A 348 10.61 17.79 -9.80
N TRP A 349 9.55 17.06 -9.47
CA TRP A 349 8.27 17.09 -10.17
C TRP A 349 7.14 16.60 -9.26
N HIS A 350 5.91 16.78 -9.71
CA HIS A 350 4.73 16.16 -9.13
C HIS A 350 3.70 15.89 -10.22
N TYR A 351 2.78 14.98 -9.94
CA TYR A 351 1.62 14.71 -10.78
C TYR A 351 0.39 14.54 -9.90
N GLN A 352 -0.61 15.42 -10.07
CA GLN A 352 -1.88 15.36 -9.31
C GLN A 352 -2.89 14.53 -10.10
N MET A 353 -3.36 13.43 -9.50
CA MET A 353 -4.28 12.47 -10.10
C MET A 353 -5.76 12.79 -9.82
N VAL A 354 -6.05 13.53 -8.77
CA VAL A 354 -7.38 14.01 -8.41
C VAL A 354 -7.27 15.42 -7.83
N ARG A 355 -8.06 16.35 -8.37
CA ARG A 355 -8.17 17.71 -7.86
C ARG A 355 -9.40 17.81 -6.96
N HIS A 356 -9.25 18.54 -5.85
CA HIS A 356 -10.34 18.80 -4.90
C HIS A 356 -11.12 17.53 -4.53
N ASP A 357 -10.43 16.54 -3.97
CA ASP A 357 -10.99 15.23 -3.66
C ASP A 357 -12.11 15.31 -2.61
N VAL A 358 -13.31 14.86 -2.99
CA VAL A 358 -14.46 14.65 -2.11
C VAL A 358 -15.04 13.23 -2.28
N TRP A 359 -14.23 12.29 -2.77
CA TRP A 359 -14.63 10.91 -3.07
C TRP A 359 -13.85 9.87 -2.26
N ASN A 360 -12.91 10.29 -1.43
CA ASN A 360 -11.93 9.41 -0.77
C ASN A 360 -11.06 8.66 -1.79
N TYR A 361 -10.57 9.39 -2.78
CA TYR A 361 -9.73 8.84 -3.85
C TYR A 361 -8.24 8.91 -3.55
N ASP A 362 -7.86 8.72 -2.28
CA ASP A 362 -6.47 8.63 -1.85
C ASP A 362 -5.59 7.83 -2.83
N THR A 363 -4.31 8.18 -2.89
CA THR A 363 -3.30 7.36 -3.55
C THR A 363 -2.85 6.26 -2.58
N PRO A 364 -3.38 5.02 -2.72
CA PRO A 364 -3.44 4.10 -1.58
C PRO A 364 -2.23 3.19 -1.43
N THR A 365 -1.40 3.07 -2.49
CA THR A 365 -0.29 2.12 -2.55
C THR A 365 1.01 2.84 -2.85
N ALA A 366 2.14 2.19 -2.53
CA ALA A 366 3.41 2.64 -3.06
C ALA A 366 3.39 2.61 -4.59
N PRO A 367 3.95 3.63 -5.26
CA PRO A 367 4.18 3.55 -6.70
C PRO A 367 5.17 2.42 -7.03
N VAL A 368 4.96 1.73 -8.14
CA VAL A 368 5.87 0.70 -8.62
C VAL A 368 6.79 1.30 -9.68
N LEU A 369 8.09 1.12 -9.52
CA LEU A 369 9.07 1.55 -10.50
C LEU A 369 9.50 0.37 -11.35
N MET A 370 9.69 0.61 -12.64
CA MET A 370 10.25 -0.38 -13.58
C MET A 370 10.98 0.32 -14.73
N ASP A 371 11.85 -0.42 -15.41
CA ASP A 371 12.37 -0.04 -16.70
C ASP A 371 11.69 -0.92 -17.75
N VAL A 372 11.00 -0.29 -18.69
CA VAL A 372 10.23 -0.95 -19.73
C VAL A 372 10.77 -0.58 -21.13
N THR A 373 10.36 -1.33 -22.14
CA THR A 373 10.74 -1.06 -23.52
C THR A 373 9.54 -0.56 -24.30
N ILE A 374 9.53 0.72 -24.65
CA ILE A 374 8.47 1.35 -25.44
C ILE A 374 9.08 1.80 -26.76
N ASP A 375 8.51 1.36 -27.89
CA ASP A 375 9.00 1.66 -29.23
C ASP A 375 10.51 1.36 -29.41
N GLY A 376 10.97 0.28 -28.78
CA GLY A 376 12.37 -0.17 -28.82
C GLY A 376 13.34 0.62 -27.94
N GLN A 377 12.84 1.58 -27.15
CA GLN A 377 13.65 2.36 -26.22
C GLN A 377 13.39 1.95 -24.77
N ARG A 378 14.44 1.90 -23.96
CA ARG A 378 14.31 1.70 -22.52
C ARG A 378 13.80 2.99 -21.86
N VAL A 379 12.66 2.89 -21.20
CA VAL A 379 11.99 3.99 -20.52
C VAL A 379 11.85 3.68 -19.04
N PRO A 380 12.41 4.49 -18.15
CA PRO A 380 12.22 4.33 -16.72
C PRO A 380 10.83 4.87 -16.32
N VAL A 381 9.94 3.98 -15.91
CA VAL A 381 8.56 4.35 -15.57
C VAL A 381 8.26 4.25 -14.07
N ILE A 382 7.27 5.01 -13.65
CA ILE A 382 6.56 4.89 -12.38
C ILE A 382 5.10 4.59 -12.69
N ALA A 383 4.57 3.51 -12.12
CA ALA A 383 3.20 3.06 -12.33
C ALA A 383 2.41 3.15 -11.01
N GLN A 384 1.32 3.91 -11.01
CA GLN A 384 0.47 4.15 -9.85
C GLN A 384 -0.96 3.72 -10.12
N PRO A 385 -1.41 2.59 -9.56
CA PRO A 385 -2.84 2.25 -9.54
C PRO A 385 -3.61 3.21 -8.63
N SER A 386 -4.81 3.57 -9.03
CA SER A 386 -5.67 4.49 -8.30
C SER A 386 -7.01 3.84 -7.90
N LYS A 387 -7.69 4.40 -6.90
CA LYS A 387 -9.02 3.92 -6.49
C LYS A 387 -10.07 4.07 -7.61
N GLN A 388 -9.85 4.98 -8.57
CA GLN A 388 -10.70 5.15 -9.75
C GLN A 388 -10.50 4.06 -10.81
N SER A 389 -9.62 3.09 -10.54
CA SER A 389 -9.25 2.01 -11.46
C SER A 389 -8.43 2.47 -12.67
N PHE A 390 -7.82 3.65 -12.62
CA PHE A 390 -6.80 4.07 -13.56
C PHE A 390 -5.42 3.55 -13.13
N LEU A 391 -4.61 3.22 -14.11
CA LEU A 391 -3.17 3.04 -13.93
C LEU A 391 -2.46 4.25 -14.57
N TYR A 392 -1.95 5.16 -13.72
CA TYR A 392 -1.11 6.25 -14.18
C TYR A 392 0.30 5.74 -14.41
N VAL A 393 0.83 5.93 -15.60
CA VAL A 393 2.20 5.51 -15.96
C VAL A 393 2.94 6.74 -16.46
N LEU A 394 3.98 7.12 -15.71
CA LEU A 394 4.76 8.34 -15.96
C LEU A 394 6.24 8.01 -16.12
N ASP A 395 6.98 8.86 -16.82
CA ASP A 395 8.45 8.83 -16.77
C ASP A 395 8.89 9.22 -15.34
N ARG A 396 9.57 8.32 -14.62
CA ARG A 396 9.92 8.57 -13.23
C ARG A 396 10.98 9.66 -13.02
N ARG A 397 11.63 10.10 -14.12
CA ARG A 397 12.61 11.22 -14.08
C ARG A 397 11.93 12.58 -14.11
N THR A 398 10.81 12.69 -14.84
CA THR A 398 10.19 13.98 -15.18
C THR A 398 8.75 14.14 -14.69
N GLY A 399 8.04 13.01 -14.42
CA GLY A 399 6.62 13.01 -14.11
C GLY A 399 5.71 13.13 -15.33
N GLU A 400 6.26 13.17 -16.54
CA GLU A 400 5.47 13.26 -17.77
C GLU A 400 4.74 11.93 -18.02
N PRO A 401 3.44 11.96 -18.37
CA PRO A 401 2.69 10.77 -18.71
C PRO A 401 3.27 10.06 -19.95
N ILE A 402 3.40 8.74 -19.87
CA ILE A 402 3.85 7.91 -21.00
C ILE A 402 2.79 7.86 -22.10
N TRP A 403 1.53 7.81 -21.74
CA TRP A 403 0.39 7.86 -22.65
C TRP A 403 -0.47 9.08 -22.36
N PRO A 404 -1.20 9.61 -23.36
CA PRO A 404 -2.00 10.83 -23.19
C PRO A 404 -2.97 10.74 -22.00
N VAL A 405 -3.08 11.84 -21.27
CA VAL A 405 -4.09 12.07 -20.25
C VAL A 405 -4.97 13.22 -20.69
N GLU A 406 -6.29 13.00 -20.67
CA GLU A 406 -7.28 13.97 -21.11
C GLU A 406 -7.94 14.65 -19.92
N GLU A 407 -8.10 15.95 -19.99
CA GLU A 407 -8.94 16.70 -19.05
C GLU A 407 -10.40 16.54 -19.45
N ARG A 408 -11.17 15.86 -18.59
CA ARG A 408 -12.60 15.62 -18.85
C ARG A 408 -13.47 16.29 -17.82
N PRO A 409 -14.61 16.92 -18.23
CA PRO A 409 -15.59 17.48 -17.30
C PRO A 409 -16.15 16.39 -16.37
N VAL A 410 -16.40 16.77 -15.11
CA VAL A 410 -16.99 15.88 -14.10
C VAL A 410 -18.26 16.49 -13.51
N PRO A 411 -19.16 15.66 -12.95
CA PRO A 411 -20.37 16.16 -12.30
C PRO A 411 -20.02 17.15 -11.17
N GLN A 412 -20.73 18.27 -11.13
CA GLN A 412 -20.53 19.29 -10.10
C GLN A 412 -21.37 18.99 -8.87
N SER A 413 -20.87 19.35 -7.69
CA SER A 413 -21.57 19.19 -6.42
C SER A 413 -22.76 20.15 -6.31
N LYS A 414 -23.83 19.68 -5.66
CA LYS A 414 -24.97 20.49 -5.24
C LYS A 414 -25.00 20.72 -3.73
N VAL A 415 -23.97 20.31 -3.03
CA VAL A 415 -23.83 20.58 -1.60
C VAL A 415 -23.52 22.06 -1.40
N PRO A 416 -24.27 22.78 -0.55
CA PRO A 416 -24.01 24.19 -0.32
C PRO A 416 -22.56 24.45 0.15
N GLY A 417 -21.92 25.42 -0.48
CA GLY A 417 -20.52 25.80 -0.18
C GLY A 417 -19.46 24.95 -0.89
N GLU A 418 -19.83 23.81 -1.50
CA GLU A 418 -18.90 22.95 -2.23
C GLU A 418 -18.66 23.45 -3.66
N LYS A 419 -17.39 23.51 -4.07
CA LYS A 419 -16.98 23.90 -5.43
C LYS A 419 -15.90 22.96 -5.94
N LEU A 420 -16.28 22.03 -6.79
CA LEU A 420 -15.39 21.05 -7.37
C LEU A 420 -14.57 21.65 -8.53
N SER A 421 -13.40 21.07 -8.81
CA SER A 421 -12.69 21.34 -10.04
C SER A 421 -13.54 20.94 -11.24
N ALA A 422 -13.53 21.78 -12.29
CA ALA A 422 -14.39 21.58 -13.46
C ALA A 422 -14.08 20.31 -14.24
N THR A 423 -12.81 19.93 -14.25
CA THR A 423 -12.28 18.74 -14.95
C THR A 423 -11.42 17.90 -14.02
N GLN A 424 -11.23 16.64 -14.42
CA GLN A 424 -10.28 15.72 -13.78
C GLN A 424 -9.41 15.05 -14.86
N PRO A 425 -8.19 14.60 -14.53
CA PRO A 425 -7.31 13.92 -15.46
C PRO A 425 -7.73 12.47 -15.69
N PHE A 426 -7.95 12.10 -16.95
CA PHE A 426 -8.34 10.75 -17.39
C PHE A 426 -7.23 10.14 -18.24
N PRO A 427 -6.43 9.19 -17.73
CA PRO A 427 -5.53 8.41 -18.57
C PRO A 427 -6.31 7.73 -19.71
N THR A 428 -5.84 7.87 -20.94
CA THR A 428 -6.44 7.21 -22.10
C THR A 428 -5.92 5.79 -22.26
N TRP A 429 -4.74 5.50 -21.70
CA TRP A 429 -4.06 4.22 -21.77
C TRP A 429 -3.10 4.04 -20.58
N PRO A 430 -2.92 2.83 -20.00
CA PRO A 430 -3.72 1.60 -20.22
C PRO A 430 -5.20 1.79 -19.97
N LEU A 431 -6.03 0.89 -20.50
CA LEU A 431 -7.45 0.87 -20.18
C LEU A 431 -7.67 0.67 -18.67
N PRO A 432 -8.78 1.15 -18.10
CA PRO A 432 -9.10 0.92 -16.70
C PRO A 432 -9.09 -0.57 -16.33
N TYR A 433 -8.48 -0.92 -15.20
CA TYR A 433 -8.36 -2.31 -14.77
C TYR A 433 -9.59 -2.83 -13.99
N ASP A 434 -10.57 -1.97 -13.72
CA ASP A 434 -11.86 -2.34 -13.13
C ASP A 434 -12.97 -1.40 -13.63
N LEU A 435 -14.21 -1.67 -13.23
CA LEU A 435 -15.37 -0.85 -13.58
C LEU A 435 -15.26 0.55 -12.95
N GLN A 436 -15.44 1.58 -13.75
CA GLN A 436 -15.41 2.97 -13.34
C GLN A 436 -16.82 3.55 -13.25
N GLY A 437 -17.29 3.84 -12.04
CA GLY A 437 -18.68 4.18 -11.85
C GLY A 437 -19.60 2.97 -12.10
N ARG A 438 -20.82 3.25 -12.53
CA ARG A 438 -21.82 2.28 -12.99
C ARG A 438 -22.54 2.88 -14.19
N SER A 439 -22.31 2.32 -15.35
CA SER A 439 -22.91 2.74 -16.62
C SER A 439 -23.62 1.58 -17.30
N GLU A 440 -24.30 1.87 -18.36
CA GLU A 440 -24.98 0.88 -19.17
C GLU A 440 -24.02 -0.13 -19.80
N ASP A 441 -22.81 0.29 -20.19
CA ASP A 441 -21.78 -0.58 -20.77
C ASP A 441 -21.25 -1.64 -19.78
N HIS A 442 -21.46 -1.39 -18.48
CA HIS A 442 -21.06 -2.31 -17.41
C HIS A 442 -22.09 -3.41 -17.13
N LEU A 443 -23.26 -3.38 -17.75
CA LEU A 443 -24.29 -4.40 -17.55
C LEU A 443 -23.90 -5.69 -18.26
N ILE A 444 -24.28 -6.84 -17.66
CA ILE A 444 -24.11 -8.16 -18.29
C ILE A 444 -24.89 -8.22 -19.62
N ASP A 445 -24.29 -8.88 -20.60
CA ASP A 445 -24.76 -8.94 -21.98
C ASP A 445 -24.60 -10.35 -22.59
N TYR A 446 -24.74 -11.39 -21.76
CA TYR A 446 -24.62 -12.78 -22.20
C TYR A 446 -25.62 -13.12 -23.31
N THR A 447 -26.83 -12.55 -23.26
CA THR A 447 -27.82 -12.58 -24.34
C THR A 447 -28.55 -11.23 -24.42
N PRO A 448 -29.19 -10.89 -25.56
CA PRO A 448 -30.00 -9.67 -25.68
C PRO A 448 -31.12 -9.58 -24.62
N GLU A 449 -31.76 -10.71 -24.27
CA GLU A 449 -32.79 -10.76 -23.22
C GLU A 449 -32.21 -10.43 -21.83
N ILE A 450 -31.06 -11.06 -21.47
CA ILE A 450 -30.40 -10.79 -20.19
C ILE A 450 -29.99 -9.32 -20.13
N ARG A 451 -29.43 -8.76 -21.20
CA ARG A 451 -29.05 -7.35 -21.29
C ARG A 451 -30.21 -6.42 -21.06
N GLN A 452 -31.38 -6.71 -21.68
CA GLN A 452 -32.60 -5.93 -21.51
C GLN A 452 -33.08 -5.99 -20.07
N ARG A 453 -33.16 -7.15 -19.46
CA ARG A 453 -33.56 -7.32 -18.05
C ARG A 453 -32.62 -6.64 -17.08
N ALA A 454 -31.30 -6.68 -17.35
CA ALA A 454 -30.30 -5.98 -16.55
C ALA A 454 -30.48 -4.46 -16.62
N LEU A 455 -30.78 -3.93 -17.80
CA LEU A 455 -31.07 -2.51 -17.99
C LEU A 455 -32.33 -2.08 -17.24
N GLU A 456 -33.40 -2.85 -17.38
CA GLU A 456 -34.68 -2.57 -16.66
C GLU A 456 -34.46 -2.58 -15.13
N GLN A 457 -33.70 -3.55 -14.62
CA GLN A 457 -33.39 -3.64 -13.21
C GLN A 457 -32.52 -2.46 -12.73
N ALA A 458 -31.53 -2.07 -13.56
CA ALA A 458 -30.65 -0.93 -13.25
C ALA A 458 -31.44 0.39 -13.20
N LEU A 459 -32.33 0.61 -14.14
CA LEU A 459 -33.22 1.80 -14.19
C LEU A 459 -34.17 1.82 -13.01
N LYS A 460 -34.87 0.69 -12.75
CA LYS A 460 -35.83 0.57 -11.63
C LYS A 460 -35.16 0.83 -10.26
N GLY A 461 -33.90 0.42 -10.08
CA GLY A 461 -33.18 0.58 -8.85
C GLY A 461 -32.32 1.85 -8.77
N ASN A 462 -32.36 2.70 -9.80
CA ASN A 462 -31.44 3.85 -9.93
C ASN A 462 -30.01 3.49 -9.65
N HIS A 463 -29.50 2.43 -10.35
CA HIS A 463 -28.20 1.85 -10.05
C HIS A 463 -27.03 2.50 -10.80
N PHE A 464 -27.30 3.39 -11.76
CA PHE A 464 -26.25 4.10 -12.48
C PHE A 464 -25.64 5.22 -11.64
N ALA A 465 -24.36 5.43 -11.79
CA ALA A 465 -23.59 6.50 -11.19
C ALA A 465 -22.32 6.75 -12.03
N PRO A 466 -22.06 7.98 -12.47
CA PRO A 466 -20.83 8.27 -13.19
C PRO A 466 -19.61 8.12 -12.28
N LEU A 467 -18.42 7.99 -12.87
CA LEU A 467 -17.17 8.21 -12.14
C LEU A 467 -17.13 9.67 -11.65
N PHE A 468 -16.56 9.93 -10.50
CA PHE A 468 -16.59 11.24 -9.83
C PHE A 468 -18.01 11.74 -9.48
N ASN A 469 -18.93 10.82 -9.19
CA ASN A 469 -20.26 11.19 -8.68
C ASN A 469 -20.12 11.85 -7.29
N PRO A 470 -20.47 13.14 -7.11
CA PRO A 470 -20.23 13.82 -5.84
C PRO A 470 -21.22 13.36 -4.76
N PRO A 471 -20.88 13.52 -3.46
CA PRO A 471 -21.80 13.32 -2.36
C PRO A 471 -23.08 14.15 -2.50
N THR A 472 -24.19 13.61 -1.97
CA THR A 472 -25.44 14.36 -1.78
C THR A 472 -25.56 14.84 -0.35
N HIS A 473 -26.48 15.76 -0.06
CA HIS A 473 -26.75 16.20 1.30
C HIS A 473 -28.20 15.99 1.68
N ARG A 474 -28.48 15.81 2.96
CA ARG A 474 -29.82 15.72 3.49
C ARG A 474 -30.57 17.05 3.28
N GLY A 475 -31.84 16.97 2.85
CA GLY A 475 -32.65 18.15 2.55
C GLY A 475 -32.34 18.81 1.21
N ASN A 476 -31.63 18.10 0.29
CA ASN A 476 -31.43 18.59 -1.07
C ASN A 476 -32.81 18.75 -1.79
N ALA A 477 -32.89 19.72 -2.70
CA ALA A 477 -34.13 20.08 -3.37
C ALA A 477 -34.77 18.97 -4.25
N GLU A 478 -33.90 18.00 -4.67
CA GLU A 478 -34.33 16.89 -5.52
C GLU A 478 -34.85 15.69 -4.72
N GLY A 479 -34.76 15.73 -3.38
CA GLY A 479 -35.11 14.58 -2.54
C GLY A 479 -34.19 13.37 -2.79
N ALA A 480 -33.00 13.60 -3.37
CA ALA A 480 -32.05 12.55 -3.68
C ALA A 480 -31.52 11.86 -2.41
N GLY A 481 -31.48 10.54 -2.44
CA GLY A 481 -30.87 9.71 -1.41
C GLY A 481 -29.34 9.80 -1.38
N PRO A 482 -28.66 8.91 -0.61
CA PRO A 482 -27.20 8.87 -0.56
C PRO A 482 -26.57 8.67 -1.94
N ALA A 483 -25.58 9.49 -2.28
CA ALA A 483 -24.85 9.36 -3.53
C ALA A 483 -24.11 8.02 -3.57
N ARG A 484 -24.14 7.36 -4.73
CA ARG A 484 -23.36 6.17 -5.01
C ARG A 484 -22.01 6.58 -5.58
N ILE A 485 -20.93 6.30 -4.87
CA ILE A 485 -19.55 6.56 -5.28
C ILE A 485 -18.88 5.20 -5.55
N CYS A 486 -18.57 4.91 -6.81
CA CYS A 486 -18.00 3.63 -7.22
C CYS A 486 -16.53 3.81 -7.58
N GLY A 487 -15.67 2.96 -6.99
CA GLY A 487 -14.24 3.08 -7.04
C GLY A 487 -13.63 3.82 -5.83
N GLY A 488 -14.39 4.67 -5.10
CA GLY A 488 -13.95 5.33 -3.86
C GLY A 488 -13.85 4.36 -2.68
N GLY A 489 -13.69 4.84 -1.49
CA GLY A 489 -13.51 4.13 -0.19
C GLY A 489 -13.66 2.62 -0.08
N SER A 490 -14.52 2.00 -0.87
CA SER A 490 -14.84 0.56 -0.83
C SER A 490 -14.54 -0.18 -2.12
N GLY A 491 -13.92 0.42 -3.12
CA GLY A 491 -13.65 -0.23 -4.41
C GLY A 491 -12.35 0.21 -5.05
N GLY A 492 -12.05 -0.35 -6.23
CA GLY A 492 -10.82 -0.09 -6.95
C GLY A 492 -9.59 -0.73 -6.30
N SER A 493 -8.41 -0.24 -6.62
CA SER A 493 -7.16 -0.60 -5.93
C SER A 493 -7.10 0.07 -4.57
N ASN A 494 -6.57 -0.60 -3.57
CA ASN A 494 -6.46 -0.01 -2.25
C ASN A 494 -5.26 -0.54 -1.45
N ILE A 495 -5.16 -0.07 -0.19
CA ILE A 495 -4.04 -0.32 0.72
C ILE A 495 -3.78 -1.77 1.08
N THR A 496 -4.77 -2.63 0.96
CA THR A 496 -4.67 -4.03 1.37
C THR A 496 -4.26 -4.94 0.21
N GLY A 497 -4.40 -4.45 -1.01
CA GLY A 497 -3.99 -5.15 -2.22
C GLY A 497 -2.95 -4.36 -3.01
N PRO A 498 -1.73 -4.18 -2.46
CA PRO A 498 -0.71 -3.47 -3.22
C PRO A 498 -0.41 -4.21 -4.52
N PRO A 499 -0.10 -3.47 -5.60
CA PRO A 499 0.30 -4.09 -6.85
C PRO A 499 1.59 -4.87 -6.67
N ALA A 500 1.80 -5.85 -7.54
CA ALA A 500 3.06 -6.55 -7.67
C ALA A 500 3.50 -6.51 -9.15
N ALA A 501 4.78 -6.62 -9.42
CA ALA A 501 5.29 -6.47 -10.78
C ALA A 501 6.37 -7.49 -11.10
N ASP A 502 6.47 -7.82 -12.39
CA ASP A 502 7.55 -8.58 -12.98
C ASP A 502 8.47 -7.60 -13.74
N PRO A 503 9.53 -7.13 -13.11
CA PRO A 503 10.43 -6.15 -13.73
C PRO A 503 11.24 -6.73 -14.88
N VAL A 504 11.32 -8.05 -15.00
CA VAL A 504 12.04 -8.74 -16.09
C VAL A 504 11.25 -8.65 -17.39
N ASN A 505 9.92 -8.79 -17.30
CA ASN A 505 9.03 -8.77 -18.46
C ASN A 505 8.24 -7.46 -18.61
N GLY A 506 8.37 -6.51 -17.67
CA GLY A 506 7.68 -5.23 -17.71
C GLY A 506 6.18 -5.34 -17.45
N VAL A 507 5.73 -6.30 -16.64
CA VAL A 507 4.31 -6.55 -16.36
C VAL A 507 3.96 -6.17 -14.93
N ILE A 508 2.88 -5.39 -14.76
CA ILE A 508 2.29 -5.09 -13.45
C ILE A 508 1.00 -5.89 -13.25
N TYR A 509 0.82 -6.40 -12.02
CA TYR A 509 -0.37 -7.13 -11.58
C TYR A 509 -1.11 -6.29 -10.56
N VAL A 510 -2.34 -5.89 -10.89
CA VAL A 510 -3.16 -5.04 -10.03
C VAL A 510 -4.37 -5.82 -9.56
N SER A 511 -4.54 -5.92 -8.24
CA SER A 511 -5.78 -6.45 -7.66
C SER A 511 -6.79 -5.33 -7.43
N SER A 512 -8.05 -5.63 -7.69
CA SER A 512 -9.16 -4.69 -7.47
C SER A 512 -10.45 -5.43 -7.16
N PHE A 513 -11.45 -4.66 -6.69
CA PHE A 513 -12.83 -5.14 -6.62
C PHE A 513 -13.82 -4.02 -6.95
N SER A 514 -14.92 -4.41 -7.60
CA SER A 514 -15.96 -3.52 -8.09
C SER A 514 -16.93 -3.14 -6.97
N GLY A 515 -16.50 -2.28 -6.03
CA GLY A 515 -17.32 -1.81 -4.91
C GLY A 515 -17.82 -0.38 -5.07
N CYS A 516 -18.89 -0.06 -4.33
CA CYS A 516 -19.40 1.30 -4.23
C CYS A 516 -19.65 1.67 -2.76
N THR A 517 -19.37 2.91 -2.41
CA THR A 517 -19.73 3.54 -1.13
C THR A 517 -20.98 4.41 -1.33
N TYR A 518 -21.79 4.55 -0.28
CA TYR A 518 -22.96 5.40 -0.27
C TYR A 518 -22.74 6.54 0.72
N VAL A 519 -22.85 7.78 0.26
CA VAL A 519 -22.53 8.95 1.07
C VAL A 519 -23.67 9.96 1.01
N MET A 520 -24.18 10.32 2.19
CA MET A 520 -25.06 11.46 2.41
C MET A 520 -24.44 12.36 3.47
N LEU A 521 -24.31 13.62 3.15
CA LEU A 521 -23.85 14.62 4.11
C LEU A 521 -25.02 15.11 4.95
N VAL A 522 -24.72 15.44 6.19
CA VAL A 522 -25.63 16.08 7.14
C VAL A 522 -24.95 17.33 7.69
N PRO A 523 -25.66 18.30 8.29
CA PRO A 523 -25.02 19.41 8.97
C PRO A 523 -23.96 18.91 9.96
N GLY A 524 -22.77 19.48 9.91
CA GLY A 524 -21.65 19.05 10.76
C GLY A 524 -21.98 19.14 12.26
N SER A 525 -22.80 20.10 12.64
CA SER A 525 -23.28 20.29 14.02
C SER A 525 -24.16 19.15 14.56
N GLU A 526 -24.66 18.28 13.69
CA GLU A 526 -25.50 17.13 14.07
C GLU A 526 -24.69 15.84 14.25
N VAL A 527 -23.42 15.86 13.87
CA VAL A 527 -22.54 14.71 14.04
C VAL A 527 -21.77 14.87 15.35
N ASP A 528 -22.09 14.05 16.34
CA ASP A 528 -21.33 14.03 17.57
C ASP A 528 -19.96 13.44 17.35
N HIS A 529 -18.94 14.29 17.44
CA HIS A 529 -17.55 13.88 17.30
C HIS A 529 -16.73 14.48 18.46
N PRO A 530 -16.41 13.68 19.50
CA PRO A 530 -15.75 14.18 20.71
C PRO A 530 -14.45 14.95 20.45
N LYS A 531 -13.72 14.58 19.37
CA LYS A 531 -12.47 15.19 18.97
C LYS A 531 -12.60 16.55 18.29
N ALA A 532 -13.82 16.96 17.94
CA ALA A 532 -14.09 18.28 17.40
C ALA A 532 -14.33 19.34 18.48
N ALA A 533 -14.41 18.94 19.75
CA ALA A 533 -14.65 19.87 20.84
C ALA A 533 -13.58 20.95 20.91
N GLY A 534 -14.03 22.23 20.90
CA GLY A 534 -13.13 23.39 20.91
C GLY A 534 -12.51 23.78 19.58
N THR A 535 -12.86 23.10 18.47
CA THR A 535 -12.47 23.44 17.10
C THR A 535 -13.63 24.02 16.29
N THR A 536 -13.37 24.47 15.06
CA THR A 536 -14.39 24.94 14.14
C THR A 536 -15.05 23.77 13.44
N VAL A 537 -16.34 23.56 13.70
CA VAL A 537 -17.11 22.49 13.06
C VAL A 537 -17.37 22.87 11.60
N VAL A 538 -17.24 21.87 10.70
CA VAL A 538 -17.55 22.04 9.27
C VAL A 538 -19.05 22.20 9.04
N ASP A 539 -19.43 22.85 7.93
CA ASP A 539 -20.85 23.02 7.58
C ASP A 539 -21.54 21.68 7.30
N TRP A 540 -20.82 20.76 6.61
CA TRP A 540 -21.31 19.44 6.25
C TRP A 540 -20.33 18.36 6.61
N ALA A 541 -20.83 17.25 7.17
CA ALA A 541 -20.06 16.07 7.50
C ALA A 541 -20.77 14.81 7.01
N ARG A 542 -20.03 13.70 6.91
CA ARG A 542 -20.62 12.41 6.54
C ARG A 542 -21.61 11.97 7.61
N GLY A 543 -22.87 11.83 7.18
CA GLY A 543 -23.94 11.28 8.01
C GLY A 543 -23.85 9.75 8.12
N PRO A 544 -24.77 9.12 8.87
CA PRO A 544 -24.91 7.68 8.90
C PRO A 544 -25.00 7.13 7.49
N GLY A 545 -24.11 6.21 7.14
CA GLY A 545 -24.10 5.56 5.85
C GLY A 545 -25.25 4.56 5.73
N GLY A 546 -25.70 4.31 4.51
CA GLY A 546 -26.69 3.28 4.23
C GLY A 546 -26.90 3.14 2.73
N ARG A 547 -27.04 1.91 2.26
CA ARG A 547 -27.47 1.68 0.87
C ARG A 547 -28.89 2.22 0.73
N PRO A 548 -29.19 2.98 -0.35
CA PRO A 548 -30.58 3.41 -0.61
C PRO A 548 -31.52 2.20 -0.62
N SER A 549 -32.72 2.37 -0.07
CA SER A 549 -33.79 1.39 -0.22
C SER A 549 -34.18 1.29 -1.69
N GLY A 550 -34.40 0.09 -2.19
CA GLY A 550 -34.78 -0.13 -3.58
C GLY A 550 -34.54 -1.56 -4.02
N PRO A 551 -34.92 -1.88 -5.28
CA PRO A 551 -34.61 -3.18 -5.85
C PRO A 551 -33.10 -3.52 -5.80
N PRO A 552 -32.75 -4.78 -5.61
CA PRO A 552 -31.35 -5.19 -5.63
C PRO A 552 -30.77 -5.08 -7.05
N ASP A 553 -29.44 -4.99 -7.14
CA ASP A 553 -28.71 -4.96 -8.41
C ASP A 553 -28.42 -6.38 -8.95
N ASN A 554 -29.49 -7.21 -8.97
CA ASN A 554 -29.43 -8.57 -9.51
C ASN A 554 -30.76 -8.98 -10.16
N ILE A 555 -30.70 -10.01 -10.98
CA ILE A 555 -31.83 -10.70 -11.61
C ILE A 555 -31.87 -12.11 -11.02
N ASP A 556 -32.81 -12.38 -10.12
CA ASP A 556 -32.95 -13.71 -9.47
C ASP A 556 -31.61 -14.23 -8.87
N GLY A 557 -30.81 -13.32 -8.31
CA GLY A 557 -29.51 -13.62 -7.72
C GLY A 557 -28.30 -13.53 -8.67
N LEU A 558 -28.54 -13.32 -9.97
CA LEU A 558 -27.48 -13.03 -10.94
C LEU A 558 -27.17 -11.52 -10.92
N SER A 559 -25.92 -11.14 -10.61
CA SER A 559 -25.49 -9.75 -10.66
C SER A 559 -25.77 -9.12 -12.04
N ILE A 560 -26.30 -7.91 -12.07
CA ILE A 560 -26.47 -7.18 -13.34
C ILE A 560 -25.18 -6.58 -13.87
N TRP A 561 -24.09 -6.64 -13.11
CA TRP A 561 -22.80 -6.05 -13.47
C TRP A 561 -21.84 -7.09 -14.02
N LYS A 562 -21.08 -6.72 -15.06
CA LYS A 562 -19.99 -7.55 -15.61
C LYS A 562 -18.96 -7.86 -14.52
N GLY A 563 -18.56 -9.11 -14.46
CA GLY A 563 -17.52 -9.61 -13.55
C GLY A 563 -16.11 -9.59 -14.16
N PRO A 564 -15.14 -10.13 -13.42
CA PRO A 564 -15.22 -10.59 -12.03
C PRO A 564 -15.42 -9.44 -11.05
N ALA A 565 -16.13 -9.69 -9.96
CA ALA A 565 -16.35 -8.67 -8.90
C ALA A 565 -15.05 -8.35 -8.16
N GLY A 566 -14.27 -9.38 -7.82
CA GLY A 566 -12.88 -9.27 -7.36
C GLY A 566 -11.96 -9.85 -8.41
N ARG A 567 -10.91 -9.13 -8.79
CA ARG A 567 -10.06 -9.49 -9.92
C ARG A 567 -8.58 -9.18 -9.71
N ILE A 568 -7.74 -9.87 -10.46
CA ILE A 568 -6.33 -9.53 -10.69
C ILE A 568 -6.18 -9.29 -12.18
N THR A 569 -5.67 -8.12 -12.55
CA THR A 569 -5.43 -7.72 -13.94
C THR A 569 -3.94 -7.64 -14.18
N ALA A 570 -3.43 -8.35 -15.20
CA ALA A 570 -2.05 -8.21 -15.67
C ALA A 570 -1.99 -7.20 -16.80
N ILE A 571 -1.10 -6.23 -16.68
CA ILE A 571 -0.92 -5.15 -17.65
C ILE A 571 0.55 -5.11 -18.07
N ASP A 572 0.79 -5.26 -19.37
CA ASP A 572 2.11 -5.12 -19.97
C ASP A 572 2.43 -3.62 -20.11
N LEU A 573 3.38 -3.12 -19.36
CA LEU A 573 3.79 -1.71 -19.42
C LEU A 573 4.69 -1.38 -20.62
N ASN A 574 5.16 -2.37 -21.38
CA ASN A 574 5.83 -2.10 -22.64
C ASN A 574 4.84 -1.63 -23.72
N THR A 575 3.57 -2.05 -23.61
CA THR A 575 2.52 -1.78 -24.59
C THR A 575 1.27 -1.11 -24.01
N GLY A 576 1.11 -1.13 -22.72
CA GLY A 576 -0.10 -0.70 -22.00
C GLY A 576 -1.30 -1.65 -22.14
N LYS A 577 -1.12 -2.83 -22.74
CA LYS A 577 -2.21 -3.79 -22.96
C LYS A 577 -2.49 -4.65 -21.74
N HIS A 578 -3.76 -4.94 -21.49
CA HIS A 578 -4.15 -6.00 -20.58
C HIS A 578 -3.79 -7.36 -21.22
N LEU A 579 -3.01 -8.17 -20.49
CA LEU A 579 -2.64 -9.52 -20.93
C LEU A 579 -3.74 -10.52 -20.56
N TRP A 580 -4.23 -10.42 -19.35
CA TRP A 580 -5.31 -11.27 -18.83
C TRP A 580 -5.97 -10.62 -17.60
N VAL A 581 -7.19 -11.09 -17.31
CA VAL A 581 -7.93 -10.81 -16.08
C VAL A 581 -8.38 -12.14 -15.49
N THR A 582 -8.13 -12.35 -14.20
CA THR A 582 -8.55 -13.55 -13.48
C THR A 582 -9.33 -13.19 -12.22
N PRO A 583 -10.31 -14.02 -11.80
CA PRO A 583 -10.98 -13.81 -10.52
C PRO A 583 -10.00 -13.84 -9.35
N ASN A 584 -10.21 -12.96 -8.37
CA ASN A 584 -9.50 -13.01 -7.11
C ASN A 584 -10.24 -13.95 -6.14
N GLY A 585 -9.60 -15.05 -5.76
CA GLY A 585 -10.24 -16.12 -4.99
C GLY A 585 -11.43 -16.74 -5.73
N ASP A 586 -12.30 -17.40 -4.97
CA ASP A 586 -13.52 -18.02 -5.49
C ASP A 586 -14.76 -17.45 -4.81
N ALA A 587 -15.80 -17.21 -5.58
CA ALA A 587 -17.13 -17.04 -5.02
C ALA A 587 -17.55 -18.32 -4.27
N PRO A 588 -18.40 -18.22 -3.22
CA PRO A 588 -18.91 -19.41 -2.54
C PRO A 588 -19.50 -20.41 -3.53
N GLN A 589 -19.32 -21.70 -3.27
CA GLN A 589 -19.78 -22.78 -4.16
C GLN A 589 -21.26 -22.64 -4.48
N GLU A 590 -22.08 -22.29 -3.48
CA GLU A 590 -23.52 -22.04 -3.68
C GLU A 590 -23.81 -20.95 -4.72
N MET A 591 -23.03 -19.87 -4.69
CA MET A 591 -23.17 -18.79 -5.68
C MET A 591 -22.77 -19.24 -7.07
N GLN A 592 -21.67 -19.99 -7.20
CA GLN A 592 -21.24 -20.54 -8.48
C GLN A 592 -22.27 -21.51 -9.05
N ASP A 593 -22.87 -22.38 -8.21
CA ASP A 593 -23.93 -23.31 -8.61
C ASP A 593 -25.21 -22.57 -9.00
N ARG A 594 -25.57 -21.50 -8.29
CA ARG A 594 -26.71 -20.64 -8.66
C ARG A 594 -26.53 -20.02 -10.05
N ILE A 595 -25.32 -19.51 -10.35
CA ILE A 595 -25.02 -18.95 -11.68
C ILE A 595 -25.09 -20.07 -12.73
N ARG A 596 -24.45 -21.22 -12.48
CA ARG A 596 -24.40 -22.37 -13.41
C ARG A 596 -25.77 -22.91 -13.73
N ASN A 597 -26.66 -22.93 -12.74
CA ASN A 597 -28.01 -23.45 -12.86
C ASN A 597 -29.08 -22.38 -13.14
N HIS A 598 -28.66 -21.13 -13.38
CA HIS A 598 -29.60 -20.03 -13.59
C HIS A 598 -30.42 -20.25 -14.87
N PRO A 599 -31.76 -20.16 -14.83
CA PRO A 599 -32.60 -20.50 -15.99
C PRO A 599 -32.27 -19.71 -17.26
N LEU A 600 -31.91 -18.43 -17.12
CA LEU A 600 -31.56 -17.57 -18.25
C LEU A 600 -30.18 -17.87 -18.86
N LEU A 601 -29.37 -18.68 -18.20
CA LEU A 601 -27.99 -18.96 -18.62
C LEU A 601 -27.83 -20.39 -19.19
N GLN A 602 -28.92 -21.19 -19.24
CA GLN A 602 -28.88 -22.55 -19.77
C GLN A 602 -28.56 -22.52 -21.26
N GLY A 603 -27.50 -23.21 -21.66
CA GLY A 603 -27.06 -23.28 -23.07
C GLY A 603 -26.36 -22.02 -23.57
N VAL A 604 -26.04 -21.07 -22.68
CA VAL A 604 -25.30 -19.83 -23.02
C VAL A 604 -23.81 -20.07 -22.83
N ASP A 605 -23.02 -19.85 -23.89
CA ASP A 605 -21.58 -19.96 -23.86
C ASP A 605 -20.92 -18.74 -23.20
N GLY A 606 -19.71 -18.94 -22.63
CA GLY A 606 -18.90 -17.84 -22.11
C GLY A 606 -19.37 -17.26 -20.77
N VAL A 607 -20.33 -17.89 -20.11
CA VAL A 607 -20.84 -17.46 -18.79
C VAL A 607 -19.73 -17.59 -17.75
N MET A 608 -19.47 -16.50 -17.06
CA MET A 608 -18.55 -16.49 -15.92
C MET A 608 -19.23 -17.12 -14.70
N THR A 609 -18.93 -18.38 -14.43
CA THR A 609 -19.52 -19.12 -13.30
C THR A 609 -18.83 -18.80 -11.96
N ASN A 610 -17.58 -18.36 -11.99
CA ASN A 610 -16.86 -17.90 -10.81
C ASN A 610 -16.59 -16.37 -10.91
N PRO A 611 -17.46 -15.51 -10.33
CA PRO A 611 -17.26 -14.07 -10.35
C PRO A 611 -16.14 -13.58 -9.41
N GLY A 612 -15.42 -14.48 -8.77
CA GLY A 612 -14.45 -14.14 -7.74
C GLY A 612 -15.12 -13.67 -6.44
N ARG A 613 -14.29 -13.32 -5.48
CA ARG A 613 -14.76 -12.77 -4.21
C ARG A 613 -14.26 -11.33 -4.05
N GLY A 614 -15.14 -10.44 -3.60
CA GLY A 614 -14.72 -9.08 -3.23
C GLY A 614 -13.63 -9.16 -2.16
N GLY A 615 -12.70 -8.23 -2.21
CA GLY A 615 -11.55 -8.16 -1.30
C GLY A 615 -10.26 -7.91 -2.06
N GLN A 616 -9.21 -7.70 -1.30
CA GLN A 616 -7.91 -7.30 -1.82
C GLN A 616 -6.88 -8.30 -1.35
N PRO A 617 -6.35 -9.13 -2.27
CA PRO A 617 -5.33 -10.10 -1.93
C PRO A 617 -4.03 -9.41 -1.59
N SER A 618 -3.24 -9.99 -0.70
CA SER A 618 -1.81 -9.76 -0.68
C SER A 618 -1.18 -10.53 -1.82
N MET A 619 -0.25 -9.91 -2.53
CA MET A 619 0.39 -10.50 -3.70
C MET A 619 1.90 -10.33 -3.68
N MET A 620 2.58 -11.29 -4.30
CA MET A 620 3.99 -11.20 -4.69
C MET A 620 4.20 -11.92 -6.03
N VAL A 621 5.33 -11.66 -6.66
CA VAL A 621 5.72 -12.29 -7.92
C VAL A 621 7.05 -13.02 -7.75
N THR A 622 7.16 -14.18 -8.38
CA THR A 622 8.43 -14.91 -8.50
C THR A 622 8.85 -14.99 -9.98
N GLU A 623 9.91 -15.71 -10.29
CA GLU A 623 10.31 -15.92 -11.69
C GLU A 623 9.20 -16.57 -12.53
N THR A 624 8.34 -17.38 -11.92
CA THR A 624 7.34 -18.19 -12.65
C THR A 624 5.89 -17.90 -12.30
N LEU A 625 5.61 -17.41 -11.10
CA LEU A 625 4.27 -17.31 -10.53
C LEU A 625 3.90 -15.91 -10.07
N VAL A 626 2.62 -15.57 -10.16
CA VAL A 626 1.97 -14.62 -9.26
C VAL A 626 1.38 -15.42 -8.11
N ILE A 627 1.71 -15.04 -6.88
CA ILE A 627 1.21 -15.67 -5.66
C ILE A 627 0.27 -14.69 -4.98
N ALA A 628 -0.96 -15.12 -4.70
CA ALA A 628 -1.99 -14.26 -4.13
C ALA A 628 -2.79 -14.99 -3.06
N THR A 629 -3.22 -14.28 -2.01
CA THR A 629 -4.15 -14.83 -1.01
C THR A 629 -5.60 -14.59 -1.40
N GLY A 630 -6.49 -15.50 -1.05
CA GLY A 630 -7.93 -15.34 -1.31
C GLY A 630 -8.75 -16.44 -0.63
N MET A 631 -10.07 -16.29 -0.66
CA MET A 631 -10.97 -17.34 -0.19
C MET A 631 -11.21 -18.38 -1.28
N GLY A 632 -11.34 -19.64 -0.88
CA GLY A 632 -11.82 -20.71 -1.75
C GLY A 632 -13.35 -20.76 -1.83
N ALA A 633 -13.86 -21.62 -2.72
CA ALA A 633 -15.30 -21.86 -2.88
C ALA A 633 -15.95 -22.50 -1.65
N ASP A 634 -15.15 -23.12 -0.81
CA ASP A 634 -15.50 -23.76 0.47
C ASP A 634 -15.48 -22.80 1.68
N ASP A 635 -15.35 -21.49 1.42
CA ASP A 635 -15.22 -20.44 2.44
C ASP A 635 -13.96 -20.55 3.32
N GLU A 636 -12.93 -21.26 2.85
CA GLU A 636 -11.67 -21.40 3.53
C GLU A 636 -10.58 -20.50 2.89
N PRO A 637 -9.60 -20.03 3.69
CA PRO A 637 -8.52 -19.19 3.19
C PRO A 637 -7.43 -20.00 2.49
N TYR A 638 -6.98 -19.49 1.34
CA TYR A 638 -5.93 -20.10 0.52
C TYR A 638 -4.86 -19.09 0.12
N VAL A 639 -3.70 -19.62 -0.20
CA VAL A 639 -2.73 -19.00 -1.09
C VAL A 639 -2.81 -19.70 -2.45
N PHE A 640 -2.90 -18.91 -3.51
CA PHE A 640 -3.04 -19.37 -4.88
C PHE A 640 -1.77 -19.12 -5.68
N ALA A 641 -1.39 -20.09 -6.52
CA ALA A 641 -0.40 -19.91 -7.57
C ALA A 641 -1.09 -19.63 -8.88
N ILE A 642 -0.70 -18.58 -9.55
CA ILE A 642 -1.23 -18.15 -10.84
C ILE A 642 -0.05 -18.10 -11.82
N ASP A 643 -0.18 -18.79 -12.96
CA ASP A 643 0.81 -18.69 -14.05
C ASP A 643 0.83 -17.25 -14.56
N LYS A 644 1.97 -16.58 -14.43
CA LYS A 644 2.08 -15.14 -14.67
C LYS A 644 1.87 -14.72 -16.13
N ARG A 645 1.99 -15.67 -17.09
CA ARG A 645 1.79 -15.40 -18.51
C ARG A 645 0.33 -15.56 -18.94
N THR A 646 -0.39 -16.48 -18.31
CA THR A 646 -1.73 -16.88 -18.77
C THR A 646 -2.86 -16.46 -17.81
N GLY A 647 -2.56 -16.10 -16.58
CA GLY A 647 -3.55 -15.83 -15.54
C GLY A 647 -4.28 -17.06 -15.01
N LYS A 648 -3.89 -18.26 -15.45
CA LYS A 648 -4.50 -19.51 -15.01
C LYS A 648 -4.00 -19.88 -13.60
N ARG A 649 -4.91 -20.25 -12.71
CA ARG A 649 -4.57 -20.85 -11.43
C ARG A 649 -3.94 -22.24 -11.69
N VAL A 650 -2.75 -22.45 -11.15
CA VAL A 650 -1.96 -23.68 -11.32
C VAL A 650 -1.72 -24.42 -10.01
N GLY A 651 -2.05 -23.81 -8.86
CA GLY A 651 -1.94 -24.43 -7.55
C GLY A 651 -2.67 -23.64 -6.47
N GLN A 652 -2.94 -24.32 -5.35
CA GLN A 652 -3.51 -23.70 -4.15
C GLN A 652 -3.13 -24.49 -2.90
N VAL A 653 -2.90 -23.77 -1.80
CA VAL A 653 -2.62 -24.35 -0.49
C VAL A 653 -3.46 -23.64 0.55
N ARG A 654 -4.14 -24.41 1.41
CA ARG A 654 -4.93 -23.86 2.51
C ARG A 654 -4.01 -23.25 3.55
N ILE A 655 -4.40 -22.10 4.06
CA ILE A 655 -3.67 -21.34 5.09
C ILE A 655 -4.59 -21.11 6.30
N PRO A 656 -4.04 -20.88 7.52
CA PRO A 656 -4.87 -20.70 8.72
C PRO A 656 -5.81 -19.50 8.68
N ALA A 657 -5.41 -18.39 8.04
CA ALA A 657 -6.21 -17.19 7.85
C ALA A 657 -5.72 -16.37 6.64
N LEU A 658 -6.60 -15.51 6.10
CA LEU A 658 -6.21 -14.60 5.03
C LEU A 658 -5.16 -13.59 5.51
N SER A 659 -4.27 -13.24 4.60
CA SER A 659 -3.44 -12.05 4.77
C SER A 659 -4.31 -10.79 4.69
N MET A 660 -4.09 -9.88 5.63
CA MET A 660 -4.76 -8.58 5.64
C MET A 660 -4.02 -7.54 4.79
N TYR A 661 -2.68 -7.60 4.74
CA TYR A 661 -1.87 -6.53 4.15
C TYR A 661 -0.55 -6.98 3.54
N GLY A 662 0.09 -8.00 4.07
CA GLY A 662 1.47 -8.28 3.77
C GLY A 662 1.77 -9.73 3.37
N MET A 663 2.47 -9.86 2.27
CA MET A 663 3.14 -11.07 1.84
C MET A 663 4.56 -10.70 1.45
N SER A 664 5.52 -11.51 1.87
CA SER A 664 6.91 -11.41 1.44
C SER A 664 7.44 -12.79 1.09
N GLY A 665 8.56 -12.84 0.40
CA GLY A 665 9.22 -14.09 0.08
C GLY A 665 10.72 -13.95 0.32
N PHE A 666 11.38 -15.07 0.62
CA PHE A 666 12.82 -15.06 0.82
C PHE A 666 13.42 -16.44 0.56
N VAL A 667 14.73 -16.49 0.39
CA VAL A 667 15.51 -17.72 0.30
C VAL A 667 16.45 -17.78 1.51
N HIS A 668 16.23 -18.76 2.39
CA HIS A 668 17.04 -19.01 3.57
C HIS A 668 17.70 -20.38 3.47
N ASN A 669 19.04 -20.43 3.59
CA ASN A 669 19.81 -21.68 3.47
C ASN A 669 19.47 -22.50 2.20
N GLY A 670 19.28 -21.80 1.06
CA GLY A 670 18.94 -22.42 -0.21
C GLY A 670 17.49 -22.88 -0.34
N GLN A 671 16.64 -22.62 0.64
CA GLN A 671 15.21 -22.95 0.62
C GLN A 671 14.35 -21.70 0.47
N GLN A 672 13.49 -21.69 -0.55
CA GLN A 672 12.55 -20.62 -0.77
C GLN A 672 11.36 -20.72 0.20
N HIS A 673 10.98 -19.57 0.76
CA HIS A 673 9.84 -19.41 1.65
C HIS A 673 8.87 -18.37 1.13
N ILE A 674 7.58 -18.57 1.42
CA ILE A 674 6.52 -17.58 1.29
C ILE A 674 6.07 -17.22 2.69
N MET A 675 6.16 -15.95 3.05
CA MET A 675 5.74 -15.43 4.33
C MET A 675 4.39 -14.71 4.18
N ILE A 676 3.41 -15.12 4.96
CA ILE A 676 2.06 -14.56 4.95
C ILE A 676 1.78 -13.92 6.30
N GLN A 677 1.50 -12.63 6.30
CA GLN A 677 0.97 -11.95 7.46
C GLN A 677 -0.50 -12.32 7.66
N GLN A 678 -0.86 -12.66 8.87
CA GLN A 678 -2.22 -13.00 9.28
C GLN A 678 -2.74 -11.99 10.33
N PRO A 679 -4.04 -11.99 10.67
CA PRO A 679 -4.61 -11.03 11.63
C PRO A 679 -3.83 -10.94 12.95
N PHE A 680 -3.26 -12.05 13.41
CA PHE A 680 -2.59 -12.11 14.72
C PHE A 680 -1.16 -12.65 14.67
N GLY A 681 -0.57 -12.79 13.48
CA GLY A 681 0.78 -13.36 13.40
C GLY A 681 1.29 -13.55 11.99
N LEU A 682 2.20 -14.49 11.85
CA LEU A 682 2.87 -14.85 10.61
C LEU A 682 2.79 -16.34 10.36
N VAL A 683 2.72 -16.73 9.09
CA VAL A 683 2.85 -18.12 8.64
C VAL A 683 3.93 -18.18 7.57
N ALA A 684 4.88 -19.08 7.76
CA ALA A 684 5.89 -19.40 6.75
C ALA A 684 5.50 -20.69 6.01
N LEU A 685 5.48 -20.64 4.69
CA LEU A 685 5.29 -21.79 3.83
C LEU A 685 6.61 -22.12 3.12
N ARG A 686 6.88 -23.43 2.95
CA ARG A 686 8.03 -23.93 2.19
C ARG A 686 7.70 -25.28 1.56
N LEU A 687 8.56 -25.77 0.67
CA LEU A 687 8.52 -27.15 0.23
C LEU A 687 8.96 -28.09 1.36
N PRO A 688 8.41 -29.32 1.42
CA PRO A 688 8.85 -30.33 2.39
C PRO A 688 10.38 -30.54 2.29
N GLN A 689 11.03 -30.62 3.42
CA GLN A 689 12.44 -31.01 3.45
C GLN A 689 12.53 -32.51 3.06
N LYS A 690 13.39 -32.82 2.11
CA LYS A 690 13.74 -34.22 1.87
C LYS A 690 14.33 -34.75 3.16
N ALA A 691 13.72 -35.79 3.72
CA ALA A 691 14.33 -36.50 4.83
C ALA A 691 15.76 -36.88 4.39
N GLU A 692 16.76 -36.38 5.10
CA GLU A 692 18.11 -36.92 4.95
C GLU A 692 17.97 -38.41 5.21
N SER A 693 18.19 -39.24 4.18
CA SER A 693 18.29 -40.68 4.35
C SER A 693 19.50 -40.92 5.23
N GLY A 694 19.25 -40.95 6.55
CA GLY A 694 20.25 -41.30 7.53
C GLY A 694 20.80 -42.67 7.19
N ALA A 695 21.93 -42.73 6.58
CA ALA A 695 22.76 -43.91 6.59
C ALA A 695 23.16 -44.18 8.04
N LEU A 696 22.37 -44.96 8.73
CA LEU A 696 22.88 -45.72 9.87
C LEU A 696 23.99 -46.59 9.32
N GLN A 697 25.22 -46.15 9.42
CA GLN A 697 26.37 -47.03 9.34
C GLN A 697 26.38 -47.82 10.66
N GLU A 698 26.09 -49.11 10.55
CA GLU A 698 26.37 -50.11 11.56
C GLU A 698 27.86 -50.21 11.85
#